data_b3e52d863cdcfd9eed3c7d536b8fa672
#
_entry.id   b3e52d863cdcfd9eed3c7d536b8fa672
#
_cell.length_a   1.000
_cell.length_b   1.000
_cell.length_c   1.000
_cell.angle_alpha   90.00
_cell.angle_beta   90.00
_cell.angle_gamma   90.00
#
_symmetry.space_group_name_H-M   'P 1'
#
loop_
_entity.id
_entity.type
_entity.pdbx_description
1 polymer ?
#
loop_
_entity_poly.entity_id
_entity_poly.type
_entity_poly.pdbx_seq_one_letter_code
_entity_poly.pdbx_strand_id
1 'polypeptide(L)'
;MVKFSPALDNYTVRQGDITSFSGMVKEIRDFRALNNGEESIWTNAMFGGMPGYQMDVKYDNGIINLHKVMKLGLPYPFSHFIVSLLCFYFLGRVLKMNYLLAILGALMYAFVTYNFLIVEAGHNTKLLTIAYFPGLLASFLYVFRARNRLLSLAIFSAFTALILFANHAQMTYYFIFVLFAIGISEFYTHIKNKELPRFAKSVGILLLGGMIALATNIGNYYDTLNFSKHTMRGGSELSIKPPSNQVAMETTDKNEKTKKRKGLDPAYIVHWSYGKQETYNLFVPNAKGSNALAQDMFTELGKTNRNLPATVYKKYQQSGGKAFGGYWGDQPGTSGPNYIGAISVFLALLYLLLIHNPLKWALFGVTFLVILLSWGSNLGGSVENMWLTNFFIDNVPMYNKFRAVSSMLTIVSFTVPLMAILFLKEIMTNKEWAKKNMKKILITGGSITVIVLFLGFAPNMFNFTNDIENKILTETVASNGVDSAMIKSGIEDFRKSVFKADSLRTVGFIAITLLLLFLGITDKIKYKFILPILSVLVLVDLIGVSNRFFNNEKVEGKPLEYKNWHKNDGFVNTPRPTKGEMAIYQMESQLNPEIQKQAKARIQQRSIEKKGKMLAQDQEAIMFSSLYLNTHYRVLDLDNPFNSSRASYFNKSTGGYHPAKLSRYQDMISFYISPEINLLSTGAMDKMKVLNMLNNKYYLYKNDLLGGRPNPYAMGNAWFVQNIKSVKGADEEILAIKETDVKTTAIVEESFANLVNGKTFEKDSTATIKLTNYQPNHLVYESNSSKEQLAIFSEIYYEDGWNAYIDNNKTEHLRANYILRGLVIPAGKHTIQFKFEPAAYAINNKIGLFSFLLIIGTLGWFLFQYIKNKGWENQLESSEIKLDNETLKA
;
A
#
# COMPACT_ATOMS: atom_id res chain seq x y z
N MET A 1 19.06 17.57 -3.83
CA MET A 1 18.80 18.54 -2.74
C MET A 1 17.70 19.54 -3.08
N VAL A 2 17.79 20.30 -4.18
CA VAL A 2 16.79 21.34 -4.52
C VAL A 2 15.34 20.84 -4.51
N LYS A 3 15.05 19.68 -5.12
CA LYS A 3 13.69 19.09 -5.16
C LYS A 3 13.11 18.78 -3.77
N PHE A 4 13.95 18.47 -2.80
CA PHE A 4 13.56 18.10 -1.43
C PHE A 4 13.96 19.13 -0.39
N SER A 5 14.30 20.36 -0.80
CA SER A 5 14.67 21.44 0.14
C SER A 5 13.58 21.69 1.20
N PRO A 6 12.27 21.66 0.89
CA PRO A 6 11.28 21.84 1.94
C PRO A 6 11.34 20.78 3.04
N ALA A 7 11.68 19.52 2.71
CA ALA A 7 11.84 18.48 3.73
C ALA A 7 13.02 18.75 4.67
N LEU A 8 14.11 19.37 4.18
CA LEU A 8 15.25 19.77 5.01
C LEU A 8 14.90 20.96 5.93
N ASP A 9 13.94 21.79 5.51
CA ASP A 9 13.43 22.94 6.27
C ASP A 9 12.23 22.57 7.18
N ASN A 10 12.11 21.29 7.52
CA ASN A 10 11.05 20.74 8.38
C ASN A 10 9.63 20.89 7.80
N TYR A 11 9.49 20.73 6.48
CA TYR A 11 8.18 20.55 5.85
C TYR A 11 7.96 19.07 5.50
N THR A 12 6.71 18.67 5.44
CA THR A 12 6.28 17.32 5.04
C THR A 12 5.16 17.38 4.02
N VAL A 13 4.91 16.27 3.34
CA VAL A 13 3.85 16.15 2.35
C VAL A 13 2.55 15.74 3.04
N ARG A 14 1.43 16.37 2.67
CA ARG A 14 0.11 15.92 3.07
C ARG A 14 -0.28 14.71 2.21
N GLN A 15 -0.64 13.61 2.86
CA GLN A 15 -0.82 12.30 2.22
C GLN A 15 -2.15 11.70 2.68
N GLY A 16 -3.06 11.42 1.74
CA GLY A 16 -4.38 10.87 2.05
C GLY A 16 -4.33 9.53 2.78
N ASP A 17 -3.50 8.61 2.28
CA ASP A 17 -3.34 7.28 2.90
C ASP A 17 -2.69 7.34 4.28
N ILE A 18 -1.79 8.30 4.53
CA ILE A 18 -1.20 8.48 5.87
C ILE A 18 -2.22 9.09 6.83
N THR A 19 -3.10 9.97 6.35
CA THR A 19 -4.22 10.46 7.16
C THR A 19 -5.15 9.30 7.55
N SER A 20 -5.48 8.42 6.61
CA SER A 20 -6.26 7.22 6.91
C SER A 20 -5.51 6.27 7.85
N PHE A 21 -4.21 6.06 7.61
CA PHE A 21 -3.37 5.24 8.50
C PHE A 21 -3.30 5.79 9.92
N SER A 22 -3.32 7.12 10.11
CA SER A 22 -3.30 7.73 11.45
C SER A 22 -4.49 7.29 12.31
N GLY A 23 -5.68 7.14 11.72
CA GLY A 23 -6.86 6.61 12.40
C GLY A 23 -6.74 5.13 12.76
N MET A 24 -6.16 4.33 11.84
CA MET A 24 -5.98 2.89 12.09
C MET A 24 -5.08 2.61 13.30
N VAL A 25 -4.03 3.42 13.48
CA VAL A 25 -2.95 3.15 14.46
C VAL A 25 -3.07 3.96 15.74
N LYS A 26 -4.06 4.86 15.83
CA LYS A 26 -4.19 5.82 16.95
C LYS A 26 -4.20 5.11 18.30
N GLU A 27 -5.05 4.09 18.47
CA GLU A 27 -5.16 3.35 19.71
C GLU A 27 -3.87 2.65 20.11
N ILE A 28 -3.20 1.95 19.17
CA ILE A 28 -1.94 1.25 19.42
C ILE A 28 -0.84 2.23 19.85
N ARG A 29 -0.77 3.38 19.18
CA ARG A 29 0.22 4.41 19.50
C ARG A 29 -0.03 5.09 20.83
N ASP A 30 -1.28 5.42 21.12
CA ASP A 30 -1.65 6.03 22.40
C ASP A 30 -1.41 5.07 23.54
N PHE A 31 -1.81 3.80 23.41
CA PHE A 31 -1.54 2.77 24.41
C PHE A 31 -0.05 2.63 24.69
N ARG A 32 0.76 2.46 23.63
CA ARG A 32 2.23 2.38 23.74
C ARG A 32 2.84 3.59 24.44
N ALA A 33 2.39 4.78 24.08
CA ALA A 33 2.91 6.04 24.64
C ALA A 33 2.59 6.20 26.13
N LEU A 34 1.48 5.64 26.61
CA LEU A 34 1.00 5.75 27.98
C LEU A 34 1.43 4.59 28.87
N ASN A 35 1.82 3.47 28.30
CA ASN A 35 2.20 2.25 29.03
C ASN A 35 3.70 1.92 28.83
N ASN A 36 4.59 2.88 28.98
CA ASN A 36 6.05 2.72 28.96
C ASN A 36 6.61 1.97 27.75
N GLY A 37 5.93 2.06 26.59
CA GLY A 37 6.35 1.39 25.37
C GLY A 37 5.80 -0.02 25.20
N GLU A 38 4.91 -0.49 26.10
CA GLU A 38 4.21 -1.76 25.92
C GLU A 38 3.40 -1.77 24.63
N GLU A 39 3.47 -2.88 23.88
CA GLU A 39 2.77 -3.03 22.60
C GLU A 39 1.38 -3.61 22.78
N SER A 40 0.39 -3.01 22.14
CA SER A 40 -0.87 -3.68 21.89
C SER A 40 -0.88 -4.29 20.50
N ILE A 41 -1.09 -5.60 20.43
CA ILE A 41 -1.16 -6.35 19.17
C ILE A 41 -2.61 -6.43 18.65
N TRP A 42 -3.57 -5.95 19.44
CA TRP A 42 -4.98 -5.83 19.10
C TRP A 42 -5.40 -4.36 19.09
N THR A 43 -6.35 -4.02 18.23
CA THR A 43 -7.00 -2.70 18.23
C THR A 43 -8.51 -2.81 18.09
N ASN A 44 -9.23 -1.94 18.80
CA ASN A 44 -10.68 -1.75 18.66
C ASN A 44 -11.03 -0.49 17.85
N ALA A 45 -10.02 0.15 17.24
CA ALA A 45 -10.19 1.39 16.48
C ALA A 45 -11.17 1.26 15.31
N MET A 46 -11.30 0.08 14.72
CA MET A 46 -12.15 -0.15 13.56
C MET A 46 -12.71 -1.56 13.50
N PHE A 47 -13.82 -1.70 12.78
CA PHE A 47 -14.52 -2.97 12.55
C PHE A 47 -14.83 -3.72 13.85
N GLY A 48 -15.08 -2.99 14.94
CA GLY A 48 -15.38 -3.56 16.24
C GLY A 48 -14.22 -4.26 16.94
N GLY A 49 -13.07 -4.41 16.28
CA GLY A 49 -11.84 -4.99 16.80
C GLY A 49 -11.16 -5.95 15.82
N MET A 50 -9.83 -5.87 15.73
CA MET A 50 -9.03 -6.75 14.87
C MET A 50 -7.56 -6.78 15.31
N PRO A 51 -6.78 -7.82 14.91
CA PRO A 51 -5.34 -7.85 15.13
C PRO A 51 -4.62 -6.68 14.47
N GLY A 52 -3.66 -6.09 15.18
CA GLY A 52 -2.87 -4.93 14.75
C GLY A 52 -1.60 -5.28 13.95
N TYR A 53 -1.38 -6.53 13.55
CA TYR A 53 -0.13 -7.02 12.95
C TYR A 53 0.39 -6.19 11.77
N GLN A 54 -0.51 -5.58 10.99
CA GLN A 54 -0.18 -4.73 9.86
C GLN A 54 -0.27 -3.24 10.17
N MET A 55 -0.45 -2.88 11.46
CA MET A 55 -0.73 -1.53 11.92
C MET A 55 0.27 -1.06 12.97
N ASP A 56 1.45 -0.65 12.60
CA ASP A 56 2.46 -0.04 13.48
C ASP A 56 2.87 -0.87 14.72
N VAL A 57 2.57 -2.16 14.75
CA VAL A 57 3.08 -3.08 15.77
C VAL A 57 4.59 -3.22 15.58
N LYS A 58 5.36 -3.06 16.65
CA LYS A 58 6.82 -3.15 16.60
C LYS A 58 7.28 -4.58 16.84
N TYR A 59 8.16 -5.02 15.97
CA TYR A 59 8.88 -6.28 16.10
C TYR A 59 10.34 -5.99 16.44
N ASP A 60 10.81 -6.54 17.54
CA ASP A 60 12.13 -6.21 18.15
C ASP A 60 13.26 -7.03 17.50
N ASN A 61 13.34 -6.94 16.17
CA ASN A 61 14.25 -7.73 15.35
C ASN A 61 15.55 -7.01 14.94
N GLY A 62 15.74 -5.77 15.35
CA GLY A 62 16.94 -4.97 15.10
C GLY A 62 17.15 -4.45 13.67
N ILE A 63 16.46 -4.98 12.65
CA ILE A 63 16.67 -4.60 11.23
C ILE A 63 16.41 -3.12 10.96
N ILE A 64 15.58 -2.48 11.76
CA ILE A 64 15.30 -1.04 11.69
C ILE A 64 16.58 -0.20 11.83
N ASN A 65 17.58 -0.67 12.58
CA ASN A 65 18.83 0.04 12.76
C ASN A 65 19.67 0.06 11.48
N LEU A 66 19.69 -1.07 10.76
CA LEU A 66 20.33 -1.12 9.44
C LEU A 66 19.62 -0.19 8.45
N HIS A 67 18.27 -0.15 8.48
CA HIS A 67 17.50 0.77 7.67
C HIS A 67 17.79 2.24 8.00
N LYS A 68 17.94 2.60 9.29
CA LYS A 68 18.33 3.97 9.71
C LYS A 68 19.69 4.38 9.15
N VAL A 69 20.66 3.46 9.11
CA VAL A 69 21.97 3.70 8.49
C VAL A 69 21.81 3.99 7.00
N MET A 70 21.03 3.19 6.27
CA MET A 70 20.79 3.40 4.84
C MET A 70 20.14 4.74 4.52
N LYS A 71 19.35 5.30 5.43
CA LYS A 71 18.69 6.61 5.29
C LYS A 71 19.63 7.81 5.49
N LEU A 72 20.82 7.61 6.00
CA LEU A 72 21.81 8.66 6.29
C LEU A 72 21.27 9.81 7.15
N GLY A 73 20.30 9.55 8.03
CA GLY A 73 19.68 10.58 8.87
C GLY A 73 18.79 11.60 8.15
N LEU A 74 18.56 11.43 6.86
CA LEU A 74 17.77 12.37 6.05
C LEU A 74 16.25 12.21 6.28
N PRO A 75 15.46 13.32 6.18
CA PRO A 75 14.02 13.28 6.37
C PRO A 75 13.32 12.61 5.18
N TYR A 76 12.07 12.15 5.42
CA TYR A 76 11.17 11.69 4.39
C TYR A 76 10.68 12.88 3.52
N PRO A 77 10.49 12.72 2.20
CA PRO A 77 10.75 11.52 1.38
C PRO A 77 12.19 11.40 0.89
N PHE A 78 13.03 12.40 1.11
CA PHE A 78 14.40 12.46 0.60
C PHE A 78 15.22 11.21 0.95
N SER A 79 15.08 10.71 2.18
CA SER A 79 15.75 9.49 2.64
C SER A 79 15.47 8.26 1.77
N HIS A 80 14.23 8.11 1.25
CA HIS A 80 13.87 6.96 0.41
C HIS A 80 14.49 7.06 -1.00
N PHE A 81 14.59 8.27 -1.53
CA PHE A 81 15.30 8.53 -2.79
C PHE A 81 16.80 8.27 -2.65
N ILE A 82 17.42 8.62 -1.52
CA ILE A 82 18.83 8.30 -1.24
C ILE A 82 19.05 6.80 -1.17
N VAL A 83 18.18 6.03 -0.49
CA VAL A 83 18.25 4.56 -0.48
C VAL A 83 18.17 4.01 -1.90
N SER A 84 17.26 4.53 -2.73
CA SER A 84 17.10 4.14 -4.14
C SER A 84 18.39 4.39 -4.94
N LEU A 85 18.99 5.58 -4.79
CA LEU A 85 20.25 5.96 -5.44
C LEU A 85 21.40 5.06 -5.01
N LEU A 86 21.57 4.82 -3.72
CA LEU A 86 22.64 3.97 -3.17
C LEU A 86 22.48 2.51 -3.64
N CYS A 87 21.27 1.97 -3.60
CA CYS A 87 21.00 0.61 -4.05
C CYS A 87 21.29 0.42 -5.55
N PHE A 88 20.88 1.39 -6.38
CA PHE A 88 21.14 1.28 -7.82
C PHE A 88 22.63 1.53 -8.17
N TYR A 89 23.27 2.44 -7.46
CA TYR A 89 24.72 2.63 -7.58
C TYR A 89 25.46 1.33 -7.23
N PHE A 90 25.08 0.65 -6.13
CA PHE A 90 25.64 -0.65 -5.77
C PHE A 90 25.42 -1.69 -6.89
N LEU A 91 24.22 -1.75 -7.48
CA LEU A 91 23.93 -2.62 -8.63
C LEU A 91 24.87 -2.32 -9.80
N GLY A 92 25.05 -1.04 -10.14
CA GLY A 92 26.00 -0.62 -11.19
C GLY A 92 27.42 -1.09 -10.92
N ARG A 93 27.89 -1.00 -9.65
CA ARG A 93 29.21 -1.48 -9.25
C ARG A 93 29.34 -3.01 -9.35
N VAL A 94 28.33 -3.76 -8.92
CA VAL A 94 28.30 -5.23 -9.07
C VAL A 94 28.29 -5.63 -10.55
N LEU A 95 27.65 -4.82 -11.39
CA LEU A 95 27.67 -5.00 -12.86
C LEU A 95 28.97 -4.48 -13.53
N LYS A 96 29.99 -4.10 -12.72
CA LYS A 96 31.30 -3.58 -13.21
C LYS A 96 31.18 -2.32 -14.08
N MET A 97 30.26 -1.44 -13.76
CA MET A 97 30.15 -0.12 -14.37
C MET A 97 31.08 0.87 -13.69
N ASN A 98 31.61 1.83 -14.45
CA ASN A 98 32.32 2.95 -13.84
C ASN A 98 31.36 3.80 -13.00
N TYR A 99 31.89 4.61 -12.12
CA TYR A 99 31.10 5.37 -11.15
C TYR A 99 30.11 6.36 -11.81
N LEU A 100 30.50 7.02 -12.90
CA LEU A 100 29.61 7.97 -13.62
C LEU A 100 28.40 7.26 -14.24
N LEU A 101 28.63 6.09 -14.85
CA LEU A 101 27.56 5.31 -15.44
C LEU A 101 26.63 4.72 -14.36
N ALA A 102 27.19 4.29 -13.23
CA ALA A 102 26.40 3.81 -12.10
C ALA A 102 25.55 4.94 -11.49
N ILE A 103 26.07 6.16 -11.40
CA ILE A 103 25.33 7.35 -10.95
C ILE A 103 24.20 7.69 -11.96
N LEU A 104 24.48 7.69 -13.27
CA LEU A 104 23.46 7.95 -14.28
C LEU A 104 22.29 6.97 -14.16
N GLY A 105 22.58 5.66 -14.02
CA GLY A 105 21.53 4.65 -13.83
C GLY A 105 20.75 4.86 -12.51
N ALA A 106 21.43 5.24 -11.45
CA ALA A 106 20.79 5.57 -10.18
C ALA A 106 19.83 6.75 -10.32
N LEU A 107 20.19 7.80 -11.07
CA LEU A 107 19.34 8.95 -11.36
C LEU A 107 18.13 8.55 -12.23
N MET A 108 18.37 7.78 -13.31
CA MET A 108 17.29 7.27 -14.16
C MET A 108 16.24 6.49 -13.36
N TYR A 109 16.67 5.68 -12.41
CA TYR A 109 15.78 4.86 -11.59
C TYR A 109 15.08 5.64 -10.47
N ALA A 110 15.82 6.41 -9.68
CA ALA A 110 15.30 7.06 -8.50
C ALA A 110 14.26 8.15 -8.84
N PHE A 111 14.41 8.85 -9.97
CA PHE A 111 13.59 9.99 -10.34
C PHE A 111 12.47 9.69 -11.34
N VAL A 112 12.14 8.41 -11.62
CA VAL A 112 10.93 8.07 -12.39
C VAL A 112 9.70 8.69 -11.72
N THR A 113 8.75 9.18 -12.51
CA THR A 113 7.62 9.94 -11.97
C THR A 113 6.74 9.13 -11.03
N TYR A 114 6.68 7.82 -11.21
CA TYR A 114 5.93 6.92 -10.33
C TYR A 114 6.34 7.05 -8.86
N ASN A 115 7.62 7.27 -8.57
CA ASN A 115 8.09 7.45 -7.20
C ASN A 115 7.50 8.71 -6.55
N PHE A 116 7.28 9.78 -7.31
CA PHE A 116 6.62 11.00 -6.81
C PHE A 116 5.11 10.80 -6.64
N LEU A 117 4.46 10.06 -7.56
CA LEU A 117 3.04 9.72 -7.45
C LEU A 117 2.73 8.99 -6.14
N ILE A 118 3.55 7.99 -5.80
CA ILE A 118 3.35 7.22 -4.56
C ILE A 118 3.77 7.99 -3.31
N VAL A 119 4.67 8.99 -3.40
CA VAL A 119 4.93 9.95 -2.32
C VAL A 119 3.68 10.78 -2.04
N GLU A 120 3.05 11.33 -3.07
CA GLU A 120 1.86 12.15 -2.94
C GLU A 120 0.67 11.36 -2.38
N ALA A 121 0.48 10.13 -2.86
CA ALA A 121 -0.57 9.24 -2.38
C ALA A 121 -0.38 8.76 -0.92
N GLY A 122 0.87 8.70 -0.43
CA GLY A 122 1.20 8.20 0.91
C GLY A 122 1.58 6.73 0.97
N HIS A 123 1.93 6.12 -0.16
CA HIS A 123 2.34 4.72 -0.23
C HIS A 123 3.82 4.53 0.22
N ASN A 124 4.15 4.94 1.44
CA ASN A 124 5.53 5.05 1.92
C ASN A 124 6.25 3.70 1.99
N THR A 125 5.57 2.64 2.42
CA THR A 125 6.13 1.27 2.44
C THR A 125 6.39 0.74 1.03
N LYS A 126 5.54 1.09 0.07
CA LYS A 126 5.71 0.75 -1.34
C LYS A 126 6.96 1.42 -1.92
N LEU A 127 7.12 2.74 -1.68
CA LEU A 127 8.30 3.49 -2.11
C LEU A 127 9.58 2.89 -1.52
N LEU A 128 9.57 2.55 -0.24
CA LEU A 128 10.72 1.95 0.42
C LEU A 128 11.08 0.58 -0.15
N THR A 129 10.08 -0.27 -0.38
CA THR A 129 10.30 -1.59 -1.00
C THR A 129 10.92 -1.45 -2.40
N ILE A 130 10.40 -0.54 -3.23
CA ILE A 130 10.94 -0.24 -4.56
C ILE A 130 12.39 0.28 -4.44
N ALA A 131 12.68 1.12 -3.46
CA ALA A 131 14.03 1.66 -3.27
C ALA A 131 15.08 0.55 -3.03
N TYR A 132 14.70 -0.59 -2.45
CA TYR A 132 15.58 -1.73 -2.23
C TYR A 132 15.69 -2.71 -3.42
N PHE A 133 14.87 -2.61 -4.46
CA PHE A 133 14.93 -3.50 -5.64
C PHE A 133 16.33 -3.64 -6.23
N PRO A 134 17.04 -2.54 -6.52
CA PRO A 134 18.38 -2.66 -7.11
C PRO A 134 19.39 -3.28 -6.15
N GLY A 135 19.28 -3.03 -4.84
CA GLY A 135 20.13 -3.62 -3.82
C GLY A 135 19.94 -5.13 -3.70
N LEU A 136 18.68 -5.58 -3.76
CA LEU A 136 18.36 -7.01 -3.78
C LEU A 136 18.90 -7.69 -5.04
N LEU A 137 18.71 -7.10 -6.24
CA LEU A 137 19.28 -7.67 -7.47
C LEU A 137 20.82 -7.65 -7.44
N ALA A 138 21.41 -6.58 -6.94
CA ALA A 138 22.88 -6.49 -6.80
C ALA A 138 23.41 -7.61 -5.91
N SER A 139 22.81 -7.82 -4.73
CA SER A 139 23.21 -8.88 -3.81
C SER A 139 22.96 -10.29 -4.38
N PHE A 140 21.85 -10.48 -5.10
CA PHE A 140 21.53 -11.72 -5.83
C PHE A 140 22.62 -12.05 -6.86
N LEU A 141 22.96 -11.08 -7.74
CA LEU A 141 24.00 -11.26 -8.74
C LEU A 141 25.40 -11.45 -8.11
N TYR A 142 25.64 -10.79 -6.98
CA TYR A 142 26.91 -10.92 -6.25
C TYR A 142 27.14 -12.35 -5.76
N VAL A 143 26.08 -13.10 -5.37
CA VAL A 143 26.20 -14.51 -4.98
C VAL A 143 26.79 -15.38 -6.09
N PHE A 144 26.44 -15.15 -7.35
CA PHE A 144 27.00 -15.91 -8.49
C PHE A 144 28.45 -15.53 -8.81
N ARG A 145 28.88 -14.32 -8.45
CA ARG A 145 30.18 -13.73 -8.87
C ARG A 145 31.22 -13.71 -7.77
N ALA A 146 30.80 -13.65 -6.50
CA ALA A 146 31.73 -13.52 -5.38
C ALA A 146 32.59 -14.77 -5.12
N ARG A 147 33.87 -14.58 -4.78
CA ARG A 147 34.75 -15.62 -4.26
C ARG A 147 34.42 -15.97 -2.81
N ASN A 148 34.15 -14.95 -1.99
CA ASN A 148 33.81 -15.15 -0.58
C ASN A 148 32.31 -15.44 -0.43
N ARG A 149 32.01 -16.71 -0.17
CA ARG A 149 30.63 -17.21 -0.06
C ARG A 149 29.89 -16.71 1.18
N LEU A 150 30.61 -16.62 2.30
CA LEU A 150 30.01 -16.16 3.56
C LEU A 150 29.64 -14.66 3.47
N LEU A 151 30.52 -13.83 2.89
CA LEU A 151 30.19 -12.42 2.64
C LEU A 151 28.99 -12.26 1.69
N SER A 152 28.93 -13.06 0.61
CA SER A 152 27.81 -13.02 -0.32
C SER A 152 26.50 -13.44 0.33
N LEU A 153 26.52 -14.45 1.21
CA LEU A 153 25.39 -14.85 2.04
C LEU A 153 24.91 -13.70 2.92
N ALA A 154 25.82 -13.04 3.67
CA ALA A 154 25.47 -11.96 4.58
C ALA A 154 24.89 -10.75 3.84
N ILE A 155 25.48 -10.33 2.70
CA ILE A 155 24.98 -9.21 1.90
C ILE A 155 23.60 -9.52 1.31
N PHE A 156 23.40 -10.75 0.77
CA PHE A 156 22.11 -11.13 0.23
C PHE A 156 21.04 -11.23 1.32
N SER A 157 21.37 -11.83 2.48
CA SER A 157 20.47 -11.88 3.64
C SER A 157 20.08 -10.46 4.10
N ALA A 158 21.04 -9.53 4.16
CA ALA A 158 20.79 -8.16 4.60
C ALA A 158 19.83 -7.42 3.66
N PHE A 159 20.05 -7.44 2.33
CA PHE A 159 19.15 -6.78 1.38
C PHE A 159 17.79 -7.46 1.29
N THR A 160 17.74 -8.79 1.39
CA THR A 160 16.47 -9.52 1.46
C THR A 160 15.74 -9.19 2.77
N ALA A 161 16.42 -9.10 3.91
CA ALA A 161 15.80 -8.70 5.16
C ALA A 161 15.28 -7.25 5.12
N LEU A 162 16.00 -6.31 4.49
CA LEU A 162 15.59 -4.92 4.33
C LEU A 162 14.36 -4.76 3.44
N ILE A 163 14.25 -5.50 2.33
CA ILE A 163 13.06 -5.44 1.47
C ILE A 163 11.84 -6.05 2.17
N LEU A 164 12.02 -7.13 2.93
CA LEU A 164 10.98 -7.71 3.76
C LEU A 164 10.54 -6.75 4.88
N PHE A 165 11.50 -6.09 5.53
CA PHE A 165 11.23 -5.07 6.55
C PHE A 165 10.42 -3.88 6.02
N ALA A 166 10.59 -3.49 4.75
CA ALA A 166 9.81 -2.43 4.12
C ALA A 166 8.30 -2.74 4.08
N ASN A 167 7.92 -3.99 4.37
CA ASN A 167 6.56 -4.47 4.63
C ASN A 167 5.54 -4.16 3.53
N HIS A 168 5.93 -4.33 2.27
CA HIS A 168 5.02 -4.28 1.14
C HIS A 168 5.11 -5.60 0.32
N ALA A 169 4.45 -6.63 0.84
CA ALA A 169 4.53 -8.00 0.31
C ALA A 169 4.26 -8.09 -1.20
N GLN A 170 3.30 -7.33 -1.73
CA GLN A 170 2.97 -7.30 -3.16
C GLN A 170 4.15 -6.85 -4.02
N MET A 171 4.86 -5.80 -3.65
CA MET A 171 6.01 -5.32 -4.43
C MET A 171 7.18 -6.30 -4.35
N THR A 172 7.44 -6.85 -3.18
CA THR A 172 8.44 -7.91 -2.99
C THR A 172 8.13 -9.13 -3.86
N TYR A 173 6.87 -9.56 -3.88
CA TYR A 173 6.38 -10.67 -4.70
C TYR A 173 6.57 -10.40 -6.21
N TYR A 174 6.21 -9.21 -6.70
CA TYR A 174 6.40 -8.87 -8.10
C TYR A 174 7.88 -8.82 -8.50
N PHE A 175 8.76 -8.45 -7.60
CA PHE A 175 10.19 -8.43 -7.88
C PHE A 175 10.80 -9.84 -7.98
N ILE A 176 10.16 -10.88 -7.41
CA ILE A 176 10.57 -12.28 -7.60
C ILE A 176 10.55 -12.66 -9.09
N PHE A 177 9.63 -12.14 -9.90
CA PHE A 177 9.62 -12.39 -11.35
C PHE A 177 10.90 -11.90 -12.03
N VAL A 178 11.46 -10.77 -11.57
CA VAL A 178 12.76 -10.27 -12.08
C VAL A 178 13.90 -11.20 -11.66
N LEU A 179 13.95 -11.58 -10.38
CA LEU A 179 14.99 -12.49 -9.88
C LEU A 179 14.92 -13.85 -10.57
N PHE A 180 13.71 -14.35 -10.82
CA PHE A 180 13.49 -15.60 -11.53
C PHE A 180 13.96 -15.52 -12.99
N ALA A 181 13.55 -14.48 -13.73
CA ALA A 181 13.96 -14.28 -15.11
C ALA A 181 15.49 -14.15 -15.24
N ILE A 182 16.13 -13.39 -14.36
CA ILE A 182 17.60 -13.23 -14.35
C ILE A 182 18.26 -14.54 -13.87
N GLY A 183 17.66 -15.26 -12.94
CA GLY A 183 18.11 -16.59 -12.49
C GLY A 183 18.17 -17.60 -13.65
N ILE A 184 17.17 -17.57 -14.55
CA ILE A 184 17.17 -18.39 -15.78
C ILE A 184 18.34 -17.98 -16.69
N SER A 185 18.61 -16.68 -16.83
CA SER A 185 19.75 -16.20 -17.63
C SER A 185 21.09 -16.65 -17.03
N GLU A 186 21.25 -16.57 -15.70
CA GLU A 186 22.45 -17.07 -15.00
C GLU A 186 22.57 -18.60 -15.13
N PHE A 187 21.47 -19.34 -15.01
CA PHE A 187 21.44 -20.79 -15.21
C PHE A 187 21.93 -21.18 -16.62
N TYR A 188 21.35 -20.56 -17.64
CA TYR A 188 21.78 -20.77 -19.03
C TYR A 188 23.28 -20.50 -19.22
N THR A 189 23.77 -19.38 -18.64
CA THR A 189 25.19 -19.00 -18.74
C THR A 189 26.10 -20.05 -18.07
N HIS A 190 25.74 -20.55 -16.90
CA HIS A 190 26.51 -21.57 -16.18
C HIS A 190 26.47 -22.93 -16.88
N ILE A 191 25.36 -23.29 -17.52
CA ILE A 191 25.30 -24.53 -18.36
C ILE A 191 26.27 -24.38 -19.53
N LYS A 192 26.19 -23.26 -20.25
CA LYS A 192 27.06 -23.01 -21.42
C LYS A 192 28.54 -23.03 -21.05
N ASN A 193 28.89 -22.54 -19.88
CA ASN A 193 30.27 -22.52 -19.37
C ASN A 193 30.66 -23.79 -18.61
N LYS A 194 29.80 -24.82 -18.53
CA LYS A 194 30.04 -26.09 -17.81
C LYS A 194 30.28 -25.88 -16.29
N GLU A 195 29.69 -24.82 -15.70
CA GLU A 195 29.84 -24.43 -14.27
C GLU A 195 28.60 -24.79 -13.42
N LEU A 196 27.84 -25.81 -13.77
CA LEU A 196 26.61 -26.21 -13.08
C LEU A 196 26.78 -26.42 -11.56
N PRO A 197 27.89 -27.04 -11.05
CA PRO A 197 28.10 -27.19 -9.61
C PRO A 197 28.27 -25.84 -8.89
N ARG A 198 28.83 -24.81 -9.57
CA ARG A 198 28.95 -23.46 -9.02
C ARG A 198 27.60 -22.81 -8.94
N PHE A 199 26.73 -22.95 -9.95
CA PHE A 199 25.37 -22.51 -9.95
C PHE A 199 24.58 -23.12 -8.78
N ALA A 200 24.62 -24.45 -8.61
CA ALA A 200 23.93 -25.15 -7.54
C ALA A 200 24.36 -24.63 -6.14
N LYS A 201 25.66 -24.42 -5.91
CA LYS A 201 26.16 -23.82 -4.66
C LYS A 201 25.64 -22.41 -4.46
N SER A 202 25.53 -21.60 -5.52
CA SER A 202 24.98 -20.26 -5.44
C SER A 202 23.50 -20.27 -5.09
N VAL A 203 22.72 -21.19 -5.68
CA VAL A 203 21.31 -21.39 -5.32
C VAL A 203 21.16 -21.78 -3.84
N GLY A 204 22.02 -22.67 -3.34
CA GLY A 204 22.04 -23.02 -1.90
C GLY A 204 22.27 -21.80 -1.00
N ILE A 205 23.19 -20.91 -1.38
CA ILE A 205 23.43 -19.64 -0.65
C ILE A 205 22.21 -18.72 -0.72
N LEU A 206 21.56 -18.59 -1.88
CA LEU A 206 20.34 -17.79 -2.02
C LEU A 206 19.19 -18.33 -1.15
N LEU A 207 19.01 -19.65 -1.12
CA LEU A 207 18.00 -20.28 -0.27
C LEU A 207 18.29 -20.06 1.21
N LEU A 208 19.53 -20.31 1.65
CA LEU A 208 19.93 -20.09 3.04
C LEU A 208 19.82 -18.60 3.43
N GLY A 209 20.27 -17.69 2.56
CA GLY A 209 20.18 -16.26 2.80
C GLY A 209 18.74 -15.75 2.84
N GLY A 210 17.89 -16.31 2.00
CA GLY A 210 16.45 -16.06 2.03
C GLY A 210 15.80 -16.54 3.33
N MET A 211 16.16 -17.73 3.82
CA MET A 211 15.69 -18.25 5.10
C MET A 211 16.13 -17.37 6.28
N ILE A 212 17.38 -16.94 6.32
CA ILE A 212 17.89 -16.05 7.37
C ILE A 212 17.14 -14.71 7.33
N ALA A 213 16.92 -14.14 6.16
CA ALA A 213 16.17 -12.90 5.99
C ALA A 213 14.69 -13.02 6.40
N LEU A 214 14.06 -14.15 6.06
CA LEU A 214 12.70 -14.46 6.49
C LEU A 214 12.64 -14.64 8.01
N ALA A 215 13.59 -15.34 8.60
CA ALA A 215 13.70 -15.50 10.04
C ALA A 215 13.89 -14.14 10.75
N THR A 216 14.64 -13.21 10.16
CA THR A 216 14.78 -11.83 10.70
C THR A 216 13.44 -11.09 10.76
N ASN A 217 12.51 -11.37 9.86
CA ASN A 217 11.20 -10.72 9.76
C ASN A 217 10.05 -11.69 10.10
N ILE A 218 10.34 -12.82 10.75
CA ILE A 218 9.38 -13.91 10.94
C ILE A 218 8.12 -13.46 11.67
N GLY A 219 8.24 -12.59 12.68
CA GLY A 219 7.11 -12.07 13.45
C GLY A 219 6.06 -11.45 12.53
N ASN A 220 6.46 -10.44 11.77
CA ASN A 220 5.53 -9.74 10.88
C ASN A 220 4.93 -10.66 9.80
N TYR A 221 5.75 -11.50 9.18
CA TYR A 221 5.27 -12.36 8.07
C TYR A 221 4.43 -13.54 8.55
N TYR A 222 4.82 -14.20 9.63
CA TYR A 222 4.05 -15.30 10.21
C TYR A 222 2.70 -14.83 10.71
N ASP A 223 2.68 -13.76 11.51
CA ASP A 223 1.46 -13.22 12.09
C ASP A 223 0.53 -12.68 10.99
N THR A 224 1.08 -12.00 9.98
CA THR A 224 0.31 -11.54 8.82
C THR A 224 -0.25 -12.72 8.00
N LEU A 225 0.54 -13.76 7.76
CA LEU A 225 0.10 -14.93 6.99
C LEU A 225 -1.01 -15.67 7.72
N ASN A 226 -0.87 -15.86 9.02
CA ASN A 226 -1.89 -16.52 9.84
C ASN A 226 -3.18 -15.70 9.87
N PHE A 227 -3.07 -14.40 10.17
CA PHE A 227 -4.20 -13.48 10.14
C PHE A 227 -4.89 -13.44 8.77
N SER A 228 -4.14 -13.51 7.67
CA SER A 228 -4.71 -13.44 6.32
C SER A 228 -5.74 -14.52 6.01
N LYS A 229 -5.69 -15.67 6.69
CA LYS A 229 -6.66 -16.77 6.54
C LYS A 229 -8.06 -16.37 6.99
N HIS A 230 -8.14 -15.51 8.02
CA HIS A 230 -9.38 -15.02 8.61
C HIS A 230 -9.90 -13.72 7.98
N THR A 231 -9.19 -13.18 6.99
CA THR A 231 -9.55 -11.93 6.31
C THR A 231 -10.19 -12.17 4.95
N MET A 232 -10.71 -11.11 4.35
CA MET A 232 -11.20 -11.15 2.95
C MET A 232 -10.20 -11.79 1.97
N ARG A 233 -8.89 -11.81 2.30
CA ARG A 233 -7.84 -12.45 1.49
C ARG A 233 -7.84 -13.98 1.64
N GLY A 234 -8.40 -14.50 2.72
CA GLY A 234 -8.65 -15.94 2.93
C GLY A 234 -9.86 -16.45 2.14
N GLY A 235 -10.80 -15.56 1.86
CA GLY A 235 -12.11 -15.83 1.31
C GLY A 235 -13.21 -15.80 2.37
N SER A 236 -14.48 -15.86 1.95
CA SER A 236 -15.61 -16.02 2.86
C SER A 236 -15.90 -17.49 3.13
N GLU A 237 -16.39 -17.80 4.34
CA GLU A 237 -16.88 -19.12 4.70
C GLU A 237 -18.28 -19.40 4.15
N LEU A 238 -18.99 -18.33 3.69
CA LEU A 238 -20.34 -18.42 3.17
C LEU A 238 -20.37 -19.02 1.76
N SER A 239 -21.39 -19.83 1.52
CA SER A 239 -21.77 -20.31 0.19
C SER A 239 -22.93 -19.50 -0.42
N ILE A 240 -23.56 -18.65 0.39
CA ILE A 240 -24.70 -17.80 0.01
C ILE A 240 -24.24 -16.37 -0.29
N LYS A 241 -25.00 -15.68 -1.17
CA LYS A 241 -24.76 -14.27 -1.50
C LYS A 241 -25.65 -13.35 -0.65
N PRO A 242 -25.19 -12.12 -0.31
CA PRO A 242 -26.04 -11.15 0.36
C PRO A 242 -27.26 -10.77 -0.50
N PRO A 243 -28.37 -10.32 0.11
CA PRO A 243 -29.57 -9.89 -0.60
C PRO A 243 -29.29 -8.77 -1.61
N SER A 244 -29.86 -8.85 -2.80
CA SER A 244 -29.52 -8.09 -4.03
C SER A 244 -29.93 -6.61 -4.05
N ASN A 245 -30.18 -5.94 -2.94
CA ASN A 245 -30.70 -4.57 -2.91
C ASN A 245 -29.75 -3.51 -2.37
N GLN A 246 -28.43 -3.70 -2.42
CA GLN A 246 -27.53 -2.64 -1.96
C GLN A 246 -26.19 -2.63 -2.69
N VAL A 247 -25.72 -1.40 -2.92
CA VAL A 247 -24.44 -0.96 -3.42
C VAL A 247 -23.26 -1.73 -2.79
N ALA A 248 -23.15 -3.00 -3.14
CA ALA A 248 -21.87 -3.68 -3.24
C ALA A 248 -21.34 -3.34 -4.64
N MET A 249 -20.06 -3.09 -4.81
CA MET A 249 -19.43 -3.05 -6.14
C MET A 249 -20.02 -4.22 -6.95
N GLU A 250 -20.80 -3.87 -7.98
CA GLU A 250 -21.56 -4.81 -8.79
C GLU A 250 -20.66 -5.94 -9.28
N THR A 251 -20.84 -7.11 -8.72
CA THR A 251 -20.44 -8.34 -9.39
C THR A 251 -21.69 -8.87 -10.09
N THR A 252 -21.72 -8.64 -11.38
CA THR A 252 -22.68 -9.24 -12.29
C THR A 252 -22.46 -10.75 -12.33
N ASP A 253 -23.33 -11.52 -11.65
CA ASP A 253 -23.92 -12.75 -12.23
C ASP A 253 -24.96 -13.35 -11.29
N LYS A 254 -26.18 -13.44 -11.80
CA LYS A 254 -27.38 -13.82 -11.03
C LYS A 254 -27.61 -15.33 -10.87
N ASN A 255 -26.77 -16.22 -11.41
CA ASN A 255 -27.16 -17.64 -11.54
C ASN A 255 -26.09 -18.73 -11.38
N GLU A 256 -24.97 -18.50 -10.68
CA GLU A 256 -24.07 -19.62 -10.38
C GLU A 256 -23.90 -19.84 -8.88
N LYS A 257 -24.08 -21.10 -8.42
CA LYS A 257 -23.53 -21.57 -7.15
C LYS A 257 -22.03 -21.34 -7.18
N THR A 258 -21.57 -20.28 -6.53
CA THR A 258 -20.17 -19.92 -6.56
C THR A 258 -19.35 -21.01 -5.88
N LYS A 259 -18.44 -21.64 -6.62
CA LYS A 259 -17.34 -22.43 -6.04
C LYS A 259 -16.65 -21.54 -4.99
N LYS A 260 -16.43 -22.05 -3.78
CA LYS A 260 -15.61 -21.38 -2.76
C LYS A 260 -14.28 -20.97 -3.37
N ARG A 261 -14.14 -19.71 -3.77
CA ARG A 261 -12.89 -19.18 -4.34
C ARG A 261 -11.94 -18.82 -3.20
N LYS A 262 -10.73 -19.35 -3.24
CA LYS A 262 -9.66 -18.95 -2.32
C LYS A 262 -8.97 -17.71 -2.88
N GLY A 263 -9.18 -16.53 -2.28
CA GLY A 263 -8.52 -15.28 -2.66
C GLY A 263 -9.50 -14.13 -2.89
N LEU A 264 -8.96 -13.02 -3.40
CA LEU A 264 -9.73 -11.82 -3.71
C LEU A 264 -10.61 -12.03 -4.96
N ASP A 265 -11.70 -11.28 -5.04
CA ASP A 265 -12.56 -11.23 -6.22
C ASP A 265 -11.76 -10.72 -7.44
N PRO A 266 -11.87 -11.36 -8.63
CA PRO A 266 -11.16 -10.96 -9.84
C PRO A 266 -11.43 -9.51 -10.26
N ALA A 267 -12.67 -9.01 -10.17
CA ALA A 267 -13.00 -7.63 -10.50
C ALA A 267 -12.29 -6.66 -9.54
N TYR A 268 -12.18 -7.01 -8.26
CA TYR A 268 -11.44 -6.22 -7.28
C TYR A 268 -9.92 -6.25 -7.52
N ILE A 269 -9.36 -7.39 -7.97
CA ILE A 269 -7.94 -7.53 -8.34
C ILE A 269 -7.60 -6.55 -9.47
N VAL A 270 -8.45 -6.47 -10.49
CA VAL A 270 -8.20 -5.70 -11.73
C VAL A 270 -8.83 -4.31 -11.74
N HIS A 271 -9.43 -3.86 -10.66
CA HIS A 271 -10.07 -2.53 -10.58
C HIS A 271 -9.12 -1.39 -10.99
N TRP A 272 -7.81 -1.55 -10.79
CA TRP A 272 -6.77 -0.64 -11.25
C TRP A 272 -6.01 -1.23 -12.44
N SER A 273 -6.72 -1.57 -13.52
CA SER A 273 -6.12 -2.00 -14.79
C SER A 273 -5.56 -0.82 -15.55
N TYR A 274 -4.37 -0.97 -16.10
CA TYR A 274 -3.72 0.05 -16.93
C TYR A 274 -4.25 0.02 -18.35
N GLY A 275 -4.39 1.16 -18.99
CA GLY A 275 -4.85 1.24 -20.37
C GLY A 275 -3.80 0.78 -21.37
N LYS A 276 -4.21 0.08 -22.44
CA LYS A 276 -3.29 -0.31 -23.53
C LYS A 276 -2.61 0.91 -24.13
N GLN A 277 -3.38 1.93 -24.53
CA GLN A 277 -2.84 3.19 -25.06
C GLN A 277 -2.13 4.02 -23.98
N GLU A 278 -2.51 3.85 -22.71
CA GLU A 278 -1.87 4.52 -21.58
C GLU A 278 -0.42 4.06 -21.39
N THR A 279 -0.05 2.86 -21.87
CA THR A 279 1.33 2.36 -21.87
C THR A 279 2.28 3.35 -22.57
N TYR A 280 1.79 4.15 -23.48
CA TYR A 280 2.58 5.19 -24.14
C TYR A 280 3.03 6.30 -23.18
N ASN A 281 2.35 6.50 -22.02
CA ASN A 281 2.81 7.40 -20.96
C ASN A 281 4.21 7.07 -20.43
N LEU A 282 4.64 5.81 -20.52
CA LEU A 282 5.99 5.40 -20.09
C LEU A 282 7.10 6.11 -20.89
N PHE A 283 6.78 6.54 -22.11
CA PHE A 283 7.73 7.15 -23.05
C PHE A 283 7.40 8.60 -23.39
N VAL A 284 6.12 8.95 -23.56
CA VAL A 284 5.63 10.31 -23.84
C VAL A 284 4.72 10.70 -22.68
N PRO A 285 5.12 11.62 -21.81
CA PRO A 285 4.29 12.01 -20.68
C PRO A 285 2.93 12.55 -21.15
N ASN A 286 1.92 12.38 -20.33
CA ASN A 286 0.54 12.84 -20.62
C ASN A 286 -0.08 12.32 -21.94
N ALA A 287 0.35 11.18 -22.48
CA ALA A 287 -0.36 10.55 -23.61
C ALA A 287 -1.82 10.22 -23.26
N LYS A 288 -2.12 9.99 -21.99
CA LYS A 288 -3.48 9.86 -21.42
C LYS A 288 -3.75 10.87 -20.29
N GLY A 289 -2.98 11.94 -20.24
CA GLY A 289 -3.15 13.04 -19.31
C GLY A 289 -2.84 12.71 -17.86
N SER A 290 -3.26 13.61 -16.98
CA SER A 290 -3.14 13.53 -15.54
C SER A 290 -4.06 14.56 -14.88
N ASN A 291 -4.46 14.35 -13.63
CA ASN A 291 -5.33 15.31 -12.92
C ASN A 291 -4.68 16.71 -12.79
N ALA A 292 -3.35 16.78 -12.82
CA ALA A 292 -2.63 18.06 -12.81
C ALA A 292 -2.95 18.97 -14.01
N LEU A 293 -3.45 18.43 -15.12
CA LEU A 293 -3.84 19.19 -16.30
C LEU A 293 -5.24 19.80 -16.22
N ALA A 294 -6.02 19.49 -15.18
CA ALA A 294 -7.43 19.90 -15.12
C ALA A 294 -7.59 21.44 -15.18
N GLN A 295 -6.78 22.18 -14.43
CA GLN A 295 -6.85 23.65 -14.40
C GLN A 295 -6.48 24.28 -15.74
N ASP A 296 -5.43 23.77 -16.40
CA ASP A 296 -5.00 24.25 -17.70
C ASP A 296 -6.08 23.96 -18.75
N MET A 297 -6.71 22.80 -18.69
CA MET A 297 -7.83 22.44 -19.56
C MET A 297 -9.01 23.41 -19.40
N PHE A 298 -9.44 23.68 -18.16
CA PHE A 298 -10.55 24.62 -17.94
C PHE A 298 -10.21 26.03 -18.39
N THR A 299 -8.96 26.46 -18.23
CA THR A 299 -8.50 27.78 -18.71
C THR A 299 -8.58 27.85 -20.23
N GLU A 300 -8.13 26.81 -20.94
CA GLU A 300 -8.13 26.78 -22.41
C GLU A 300 -9.56 26.70 -22.97
N LEU A 301 -10.41 25.87 -22.38
CA LEU A 301 -11.83 25.80 -22.74
C LEU A 301 -12.54 27.13 -22.62
N GLY A 302 -12.18 27.96 -21.62
CA GLY A 302 -12.72 29.29 -21.42
C GLY A 302 -12.39 30.30 -22.56
N LYS A 303 -11.30 30.09 -23.27
CA LYS A 303 -10.93 30.89 -24.44
C LYS A 303 -11.80 30.56 -25.65
N THR A 304 -12.27 29.32 -25.77
CA THR A 304 -13.15 28.86 -26.86
C THR A 304 -14.59 29.31 -26.64
N ASN A 305 -15.12 29.09 -25.44
CA ASN A 305 -16.47 29.51 -25.05
C ASN A 305 -16.51 29.77 -23.55
N ARG A 306 -16.99 30.94 -23.13
CA ARG A 306 -17.03 31.40 -21.73
C ARG A 306 -17.84 30.47 -20.82
N ASN A 307 -18.85 29.80 -21.34
CA ASN A 307 -19.73 28.89 -20.58
C ASN A 307 -19.22 27.45 -20.51
N LEU A 308 -18.27 27.09 -21.40
CA LEU A 308 -17.76 25.72 -21.53
C LEU A 308 -17.08 25.18 -20.26
N PRO A 309 -16.19 25.92 -19.56
CA PRO A 309 -15.55 25.43 -18.34
C PRO A 309 -16.56 25.09 -17.25
N ALA A 310 -17.55 25.92 -17.01
CA ALA A 310 -18.56 25.69 -15.96
C ALA A 310 -19.42 24.44 -16.28
N THR A 311 -19.79 24.26 -17.55
CA THR A 311 -20.55 23.10 -18.00
C THR A 311 -19.74 21.80 -17.86
N VAL A 312 -18.48 21.82 -18.27
CA VAL A 312 -17.57 20.67 -18.15
C VAL A 312 -17.27 20.36 -16.68
N TYR A 313 -17.03 21.36 -15.85
CA TYR A 313 -16.82 21.19 -14.41
C TYR A 313 -18.03 20.56 -13.69
N LYS A 314 -19.24 21.00 -14.04
CA LYS A 314 -20.47 20.40 -13.51
C LYS A 314 -20.55 18.91 -13.83
N LYS A 315 -20.23 18.53 -15.07
CA LYS A 315 -20.20 17.13 -15.49
C LYS A 315 -19.08 16.32 -14.82
N TYR A 316 -17.92 16.94 -14.62
CA TYR A 316 -16.82 16.35 -13.83
C TYR A 316 -17.28 16.00 -12.40
N GLN A 317 -17.96 16.94 -11.73
CA GLN A 317 -18.50 16.70 -10.39
C GLN A 317 -19.58 15.61 -10.40
N GLN A 318 -20.52 15.65 -11.35
CA GLN A 318 -21.59 14.65 -11.48
C GLN A 318 -21.06 13.24 -11.75
N SER A 319 -19.94 13.12 -12.44
CA SER A 319 -19.26 11.84 -12.68
C SER A 319 -18.44 11.35 -11.49
N GLY A 320 -18.43 12.08 -10.37
CA GLY A 320 -17.55 11.78 -9.25
C GLY A 320 -16.06 11.93 -9.60
N GLY A 321 -15.73 12.84 -10.53
CA GLY A 321 -14.35 13.09 -10.96
C GLY A 321 -13.79 12.10 -11.99
N LYS A 322 -14.62 11.20 -12.51
CA LYS A 322 -14.18 10.12 -13.43
C LYS A 322 -14.20 10.52 -14.90
N ALA A 323 -14.89 11.60 -15.25
CA ALA A 323 -15.02 12.10 -16.62
C ALA A 323 -14.73 13.59 -16.69
N PHE A 324 -14.25 14.06 -17.83
CA PHE A 324 -13.99 15.48 -18.12
C PHE A 324 -12.96 16.17 -17.22
N GLY A 325 -12.05 15.36 -16.65
CA GLY A 325 -10.87 15.85 -15.93
C GLY A 325 -9.64 16.00 -16.84
N GLY A 326 -8.51 16.31 -16.23
CA GLY A 326 -7.21 16.34 -16.92
C GLY A 326 -6.65 14.96 -17.28
N TYR A 327 -7.22 13.89 -16.74
CA TYR A 327 -6.87 12.50 -17.01
C TYR A 327 -7.99 11.82 -17.80
N TRP A 328 -7.62 11.06 -18.85
CA TRP A 328 -8.55 10.34 -19.72
C TRP A 328 -8.08 8.91 -20.04
N GLY A 329 -7.27 8.32 -19.15
CA GLY A 329 -6.90 6.91 -19.20
C GLY A 329 -7.95 6.00 -18.56
N ASP A 330 -7.61 4.71 -18.46
CA ASP A 330 -8.55 3.66 -18.05
C ASP A 330 -8.49 3.37 -16.53
N GLN A 331 -7.52 3.91 -15.81
CA GLN A 331 -7.48 3.78 -14.34
C GLN A 331 -8.49 4.73 -13.67
N PRO A 332 -8.89 4.47 -12.41
CA PRO A 332 -9.80 5.37 -11.67
C PRO A 332 -9.32 6.82 -11.56
N GLY A 333 -8.01 7.06 -11.65
CA GLY A 333 -7.41 8.40 -11.64
C GLY A 333 -5.91 8.37 -11.35
N THR A 334 -5.21 9.46 -11.68
CA THR A 334 -3.81 9.68 -11.33
C THR A 334 -3.51 11.18 -11.28
N SER A 335 -2.69 11.62 -10.29
CA SER A 335 -2.25 13.01 -10.21
C SER A 335 -1.24 13.38 -11.29
N GLY A 336 -0.40 12.44 -11.72
CA GLY A 336 0.60 12.59 -12.78
C GLY A 336 0.73 11.34 -13.65
N PRO A 337 1.47 11.41 -14.76
CA PRO A 337 1.71 10.26 -15.63
C PRO A 337 2.73 9.29 -15.01
N ASN A 338 2.55 7.98 -15.27
CA ASN A 338 3.61 7.00 -15.02
C ASN A 338 4.65 7.08 -16.15
N TYR A 339 5.71 7.85 -15.94
CA TYR A 339 6.71 8.18 -16.93
C TYR A 339 8.11 7.74 -16.49
N ILE A 340 8.85 7.05 -17.37
CA ILE A 340 10.17 6.48 -17.07
C ILE A 340 11.31 7.34 -17.64
N GLY A 341 10.98 8.25 -18.52
CA GLY A 341 11.92 9.17 -19.16
C GLY A 341 12.18 8.85 -20.62
N ALA A 342 12.19 9.88 -21.47
CA ALA A 342 12.47 9.75 -22.89
C ALA A 342 13.82 9.10 -23.15
N ILE A 343 14.86 9.56 -22.46
CA ILE A 343 16.23 9.06 -22.58
C ILE A 343 16.32 7.60 -22.15
N SER A 344 15.72 7.25 -21.01
CA SER A 344 15.76 5.89 -20.45
C SER A 344 15.10 4.87 -21.38
N VAL A 345 13.89 5.18 -21.87
CA VAL A 345 13.14 4.30 -22.78
C VAL A 345 13.84 4.18 -24.12
N PHE A 346 14.34 5.30 -24.67
CA PHE A 346 15.08 5.31 -25.93
C PHE A 346 16.32 4.41 -25.87
N LEU A 347 17.16 4.54 -24.85
CA LEU A 347 18.36 3.72 -24.68
C LEU A 347 18.02 2.24 -24.42
N ALA A 348 16.94 1.95 -23.69
CA ALA A 348 16.47 0.60 -23.48
C ALA A 348 15.98 -0.04 -24.78
N LEU A 349 15.29 0.70 -25.64
CA LEU A 349 14.90 0.21 -26.97
C LEU A 349 16.14 -0.08 -27.85
N LEU A 350 17.17 0.77 -27.82
CA LEU A 350 18.43 0.49 -28.51
C LEU A 350 19.09 -0.79 -27.96
N TYR A 351 19.07 -1.01 -26.64
CA TYR A 351 19.56 -2.26 -26.04
C TYR A 351 18.82 -3.47 -26.57
N LEU A 352 17.50 -3.42 -26.55
CA LEU A 352 16.64 -4.52 -27.00
C LEU A 352 16.81 -4.84 -28.49
N LEU A 353 16.98 -3.82 -29.33
CA LEU A 353 17.06 -4.01 -30.78
C LEU A 353 18.46 -4.39 -31.27
N LEU A 354 19.52 -3.90 -30.59
CA LEU A 354 20.88 -4.00 -31.12
C LEU A 354 21.78 -4.97 -30.36
N ILE A 355 21.53 -5.22 -29.08
CA ILE A 355 22.41 -6.09 -28.26
C ILE A 355 21.85 -7.51 -28.23
N HIS A 356 22.74 -8.50 -28.21
CA HIS A 356 22.40 -9.92 -28.21
C HIS A 356 23.12 -10.62 -27.06
N ASN A 357 22.42 -10.79 -25.95
CA ASN A 357 22.91 -11.59 -24.82
C ASN A 357 21.74 -12.22 -24.05
N PRO A 358 21.95 -13.25 -23.21
CA PRO A 358 20.88 -13.92 -22.45
C PRO A 358 20.14 -12.97 -21.51
N LEU A 359 20.84 -12.02 -20.87
CA LEU A 359 20.26 -11.05 -19.94
C LEU A 359 19.23 -10.16 -20.62
N LYS A 360 19.45 -9.79 -21.90
CA LYS A 360 18.46 -9.03 -22.70
C LYS A 360 17.11 -9.75 -22.74
N TRP A 361 17.13 -11.05 -23.03
CA TRP A 361 15.89 -11.81 -23.16
C TRP A 361 15.17 -11.98 -21.82
N ALA A 362 15.91 -12.15 -20.74
CA ALA A 362 15.36 -12.18 -19.39
C ALA A 362 14.68 -10.84 -19.03
N LEU A 363 15.38 -9.72 -19.26
CA LEU A 363 14.83 -8.38 -19.00
C LEU A 363 13.65 -8.05 -19.92
N PHE A 364 13.74 -8.36 -21.22
CA PHE A 364 12.64 -8.18 -22.15
C PHE A 364 11.42 -9.02 -21.74
N GLY A 365 11.61 -10.32 -21.49
CA GLY A 365 10.53 -11.22 -21.16
C GLY A 365 9.76 -10.78 -19.91
N VAL A 366 10.46 -10.45 -18.82
CA VAL A 366 9.80 -9.99 -17.60
C VAL A 366 9.13 -8.62 -17.79
N THR A 367 9.78 -7.68 -18.51
CA THR A 367 9.20 -6.36 -18.79
C THR A 367 7.92 -6.47 -19.61
N PHE A 368 7.94 -7.28 -20.66
CA PHE A 368 6.79 -7.50 -21.54
C PHE A 368 5.65 -8.19 -20.79
N LEU A 369 5.96 -9.26 -20.03
CA LEU A 369 4.98 -9.97 -19.23
C LEU A 369 4.26 -9.04 -18.24
N VAL A 370 5.00 -8.22 -17.49
CA VAL A 370 4.38 -7.33 -16.49
C VAL A 370 3.59 -6.19 -17.11
N ILE A 371 3.93 -5.72 -18.30
CA ILE A 371 3.10 -4.79 -19.08
C ILE A 371 1.76 -5.45 -19.43
N LEU A 372 1.77 -6.67 -19.98
CA LEU A 372 0.55 -7.39 -20.32
C LEU A 372 -0.33 -7.64 -19.09
N LEU A 373 0.26 -8.07 -17.97
CA LEU A 373 -0.46 -8.27 -16.71
C LEU A 373 -0.99 -6.95 -16.13
N SER A 374 -0.30 -5.83 -16.34
CA SER A 374 -0.77 -4.53 -15.86
C SER A 374 -2.04 -4.06 -16.57
N TRP A 375 -2.29 -4.52 -17.80
CA TRP A 375 -3.53 -4.22 -18.53
C TRP A 375 -4.77 -4.90 -17.92
N GLY A 376 -4.60 -5.96 -17.13
CA GLY A 376 -5.68 -6.62 -16.39
C GLY A 376 -6.91 -6.90 -17.25
N SER A 377 -8.07 -6.35 -16.87
CA SER A 377 -9.31 -6.48 -17.65
C SER A 377 -9.23 -5.84 -19.04
N ASN A 378 -8.39 -4.81 -19.22
CA ASN A 378 -8.26 -4.15 -20.52
C ASN A 378 -7.57 -5.04 -21.58
N LEU A 379 -6.84 -6.10 -21.18
CA LEU A 379 -6.24 -7.04 -22.12
C LEU A 379 -7.31 -7.79 -22.94
N GLY A 380 -8.36 -8.26 -22.28
CA GLY A 380 -9.48 -8.99 -22.91
C GLY A 380 -10.75 -8.16 -23.11
N GLY A 381 -10.78 -6.93 -22.62
CA GLY A 381 -11.94 -6.02 -22.71
C GLY A 381 -12.98 -6.21 -21.59
N SER A 382 -12.90 -7.31 -20.83
CA SER A 382 -13.73 -7.55 -19.66
C SER A 382 -13.02 -8.45 -18.64
N VAL A 383 -13.60 -8.58 -17.44
CA VAL A 383 -13.07 -9.45 -16.38
C VAL A 383 -13.11 -10.92 -16.77
N GLU A 384 -14.15 -11.34 -17.50
CA GLU A 384 -14.33 -12.71 -17.96
C GLU A 384 -13.30 -13.09 -19.02
N ASN A 385 -12.95 -12.14 -19.91
CA ASN A 385 -12.10 -12.37 -21.08
C ASN A 385 -10.61 -12.05 -20.83
N MET A 386 -10.18 -11.71 -19.62
CA MET A 386 -8.79 -11.41 -19.28
C MET A 386 -7.95 -12.69 -19.11
N TRP A 387 -7.82 -13.47 -20.17
CA TRP A 387 -7.26 -14.83 -20.18
C TRP A 387 -5.89 -14.96 -19.45
N LEU A 388 -4.97 -14.05 -19.69
CA LEU A 388 -3.64 -14.08 -19.05
C LEU A 388 -3.74 -13.83 -17.55
N THR A 389 -4.51 -12.81 -17.17
CA THR A 389 -4.70 -12.46 -15.75
C THR A 389 -5.44 -13.58 -15.02
N ASN A 390 -6.48 -14.17 -15.63
CA ASN A 390 -7.20 -15.32 -15.07
C ASN A 390 -6.25 -16.52 -14.89
N PHE A 391 -5.38 -16.81 -15.88
CA PHE A 391 -4.36 -17.86 -15.73
C PHE A 391 -3.48 -17.62 -14.49
N PHE A 392 -3.03 -16.37 -14.27
CA PHE A 392 -2.22 -16.04 -13.10
C PHE A 392 -3.00 -16.12 -11.78
N ILE A 393 -4.25 -15.68 -11.76
CA ILE A 393 -5.14 -15.77 -10.58
C ILE A 393 -5.33 -17.21 -10.15
N ASP A 394 -5.52 -18.12 -11.12
CA ASP A 394 -5.88 -19.50 -10.85
C ASP A 394 -4.66 -20.41 -10.60
N ASN A 395 -3.53 -20.15 -11.27
CA ASN A 395 -2.41 -21.09 -11.32
C ASN A 395 -1.12 -20.56 -10.66
N VAL A 396 -0.92 -19.25 -10.53
CA VAL A 396 0.31 -18.71 -9.96
C VAL A 396 0.12 -18.48 -8.45
N PRO A 397 0.91 -19.16 -7.60
CA PRO A 397 0.76 -19.07 -6.16
C PRO A 397 0.75 -17.64 -5.64
N MET A 398 -0.16 -17.31 -4.74
CA MET A 398 -0.30 -16.00 -4.09
C MET A 398 -0.75 -14.83 -4.99
N TYR A 399 -0.81 -14.98 -6.33
CA TYR A 399 -1.20 -13.88 -7.21
C TYR A 399 -2.60 -13.35 -6.88
N ASN A 400 -3.54 -14.24 -6.55
CA ASN A 400 -4.92 -13.92 -6.16
C ASN A 400 -5.06 -13.24 -4.77
N LYS A 401 -3.95 -12.95 -4.09
CA LYS A 401 -3.95 -12.24 -2.80
C LYS A 401 -3.67 -10.74 -2.96
N PHE A 402 -3.30 -10.29 -4.16
CA PHE A 402 -2.91 -8.91 -4.43
C PHE A 402 -3.88 -8.24 -5.40
N ARG A 403 -4.03 -6.92 -5.27
CA ARG A 403 -4.90 -6.07 -6.11
C ARG A 403 -4.09 -5.00 -6.83
N ALA A 404 -4.75 -4.24 -7.73
CA ALA A 404 -4.15 -3.13 -8.46
C ALA A 404 -2.99 -3.60 -9.36
N VAL A 405 -3.34 -4.36 -10.38
CA VAL A 405 -2.39 -4.98 -11.33
C VAL A 405 -1.46 -3.97 -12.02
N SER A 406 -1.89 -2.69 -12.20
CA SER A 406 -1.04 -1.61 -12.70
C SER A 406 0.22 -1.36 -11.85
N SER A 407 0.21 -1.79 -10.59
CA SER A 407 1.41 -1.71 -9.73
C SER A 407 2.58 -2.55 -10.22
N MET A 408 2.36 -3.51 -11.14
CA MET A 408 3.43 -4.27 -11.81
C MET A 408 4.34 -3.38 -12.66
N LEU A 409 3.87 -2.20 -13.09
CA LEU A 409 4.68 -1.24 -13.84
C LEU A 409 5.89 -0.71 -13.06
N THR A 410 5.95 -0.92 -11.73
CA THR A 410 7.17 -0.68 -10.94
C THR A 410 8.35 -1.51 -11.42
N ILE A 411 8.09 -2.71 -11.95
CA ILE A 411 9.11 -3.56 -12.56
C ILE A 411 9.62 -2.94 -13.86
N VAL A 412 8.73 -2.38 -14.68
CA VAL A 412 9.13 -1.66 -15.91
C VAL A 412 9.98 -0.43 -15.56
N SER A 413 9.59 0.30 -14.51
CA SER A 413 10.33 1.45 -13.98
C SER A 413 11.73 1.07 -13.47
N PHE A 414 11.98 -0.21 -13.16
CA PHE A 414 13.29 -0.73 -12.80
C PHE A 414 14.05 -1.29 -14.01
N THR A 415 13.42 -2.14 -14.83
CA THR A 415 14.09 -2.86 -15.91
C THR A 415 14.50 -1.96 -17.07
N VAL A 416 13.72 -0.92 -17.37
CA VAL A 416 14.01 0.05 -18.44
C VAL A 416 15.28 0.86 -18.13
N PRO A 417 15.44 1.54 -16.98
CA PRO A 417 16.72 2.16 -16.63
C PRO A 417 17.89 1.19 -16.62
N LEU A 418 17.69 -0.04 -16.14
CA LEU A 418 18.75 -1.06 -16.17
C LEU A 418 19.18 -1.41 -17.61
N MET A 419 18.24 -1.63 -18.52
CA MET A 419 18.53 -1.87 -19.94
C MET A 419 19.23 -0.67 -20.58
N ALA A 420 18.82 0.55 -20.24
CA ALA A 420 19.42 1.79 -20.75
C ALA A 420 20.91 1.89 -20.40
N ILE A 421 21.26 1.64 -19.14
CA ILE A 421 22.68 1.70 -18.72
C ILE A 421 23.49 0.50 -19.21
N LEU A 422 22.86 -0.66 -19.41
CA LEU A 422 23.52 -1.82 -20.04
C LEU A 422 23.89 -1.53 -21.49
N PHE A 423 23.03 -0.80 -22.24
CA PHE A 423 23.39 -0.33 -23.58
C PHE A 423 24.60 0.61 -23.57
N LEU A 424 24.58 1.62 -22.69
CA LEU A 424 25.69 2.55 -22.54
C LEU A 424 26.98 1.83 -22.10
N LYS A 425 26.86 0.87 -21.18
CA LYS A 425 28.02 0.03 -20.80
C LYS A 425 28.62 -0.68 -22.03
N GLU A 426 27.79 -1.32 -22.84
CA GLU A 426 28.25 -2.08 -24.03
C GLU A 426 29.02 -1.19 -25.02
N ILE A 427 28.44 -0.04 -25.38
CA ILE A 427 29.10 0.87 -26.31
C ILE A 427 30.40 1.49 -25.76
N MET A 428 30.51 1.60 -24.42
CA MET A 428 31.72 2.14 -23.78
C MET A 428 32.82 1.07 -23.63
N THR A 429 32.45 -0.18 -23.38
CA THR A 429 33.42 -1.28 -23.19
C THR A 429 33.82 -1.92 -24.50
N ASN A 430 32.91 -2.01 -25.47
CA ASN A 430 33.16 -2.63 -26.78
C ASN A 430 33.14 -1.55 -27.88
N LYS A 431 34.18 -0.72 -27.88
CA LYS A 431 34.29 0.41 -28.80
C LYS A 431 34.34 0.00 -30.29
N GLU A 432 35.01 -1.10 -30.60
CA GLU A 432 35.08 -1.66 -31.96
C GLU A 432 33.66 -2.01 -32.45
N TRP A 433 32.91 -2.73 -31.65
CA TRP A 433 31.52 -3.04 -31.96
C TRP A 433 30.69 -1.77 -32.16
N ALA A 434 30.85 -0.77 -31.27
CA ALA A 434 30.10 0.48 -31.36
C ALA A 434 30.40 1.25 -32.65
N LYS A 435 31.68 1.35 -33.03
CA LYS A 435 32.10 2.00 -34.29
C LYS A 435 31.59 1.24 -35.52
N LYS A 436 31.71 -0.08 -35.54
CA LYS A 436 31.22 -0.95 -36.62
C LYS A 436 29.70 -0.86 -36.80
N ASN A 437 28.96 -0.73 -35.71
CA ASN A 437 27.49 -0.69 -35.72
C ASN A 437 26.92 0.75 -35.63
N MET A 438 27.75 1.79 -35.74
CA MET A 438 27.31 3.19 -35.60
C MET A 438 26.16 3.53 -36.56
N LYS A 439 26.26 3.12 -37.84
CA LYS A 439 25.19 3.33 -38.82
C LYS A 439 23.88 2.67 -38.39
N LYS A 440 23.95 1.46 -37.84
CA LYS A 440 22.76 0.76 -37.31
C LYS A 440 22.17 1.51 -36.10
N ILE A 441 23.00 1.97 -35.16
CA ILE A 441 22.57 2.75 -34.00
C ILE A 441 21.85 4.02 -34.44
N LEU A 442 22.43 4.76 -35.42
CA LEU A 442 21.82 6.00 -35.93
C LEU A 442 20.51 5.73 -36.67
N ILE A 443 20.46 4.70 -37.53
CA ILE A 443 19.23 4.34 -38.26
C ILE A 443 18.13 3.90 -37.23
N THR A 444 18.44 3.00 -36.34
CA THR A 444 17.47 2.53 -35.32
C THR A 444 16.98 3.69 -34.46
N GLY A 445 17.90 4.54 -33.99
CA GLY A 445 17.55 5.70 -33.19
C GLY A 445 16.72 6.72 -33.96
N GLY A 446 17.08 6.98 -35.22
CA GLY A 446 16.33 7.82 -36.14
C GLY A 446 14.92 7.27 -36.40
N SER A 447 14.80 5.97 -36.64
CA SER A 447 13.48 5.34 -36.82
C SER A 447 12.58 5.48 -35.59
N ILE A 448 13.12 5.28 -34.38
CA ILE A 448 12.37 5.50 -33.13
C ILE A 448 11.93 6.97 -33.06
N THR A 449 12.80 7.90 -33.36
CA THR A 449 12.50 9.35 -33.38
C THR A 449 11.35 9.67 -34.35
N VAL A 450 11.42 9.14 -35.58
CA VAL A 450 10.39 9.33 -36.61
C VAL A 450 9.04 8.72 -36.15
N ILE A 451 9.05 7.55 -35.54
CA ILE A 451 7.82 6.93 -35.01
C ILE A 451 7.19 7.83 -33.95
N VAL A 452 7.96 8.34 -32.99
CA VAL A 452 7.41 9.22 -31.92
C VAL A 452 6.88 10.51 -32.52
N LEU A 453 7.61 11.08 -33.50
CA LEU A 453 7.18 12.28 -34.21
C LEU A 453 5.88 12.03 -34.98
N PHE A 454 5.83 10.95 -35.74
CA PHE A 454 4.64 10.56 -36.51
C PHE A 454 3.42 10.41 -35.62
N LEU A 455 3.52 9.67 -34.49
CA LEU A 455 2.43 9.50 -33.56
C LEU A 455 1.97 10.83 -32.95
N GLY A 456 2.88 11.75 -32.64
CA GLY A 456 2.55 13.09 -32.15
C GLY A 456 1.79 13.97 -33.15
N PHE A 457 2.01 13.75 -34.47
CA PHE A 457 1.32 14.46 -35.55
C PHE A 457 0.14 13.71 -36.16
N ALA A 458 -0.05 12.45 -35.81
CA ALA A 458 -1.19 11.62 -36.17
C ALA A 458 -2.05 11.25 -34.92
N PRO A 459 -2.55 12.24 -34.17
CA PRO A 459 -3.20 12.01 -32.89
C PRO A 459 -4.47 11.16 -33.00
N ASN A 460 -5.11 11.11 -34.19
CA ASN A 460 -6.32 10.33 -34.42
C ASN A 460 -6.13 8.80 -34.22
N MET A 461 -4.90 8.32 -34.07
CA MET A 461 -4.62 6.93 -33.66
C MET A 461 -4.85 6.68 -32.16
N PHE A 462 -5.07 7.72 -31.37
CA PHE A 462 -5.33 7.67 -29.95
C PHE A 462 -6.74 8.13 -29.61
N ASN A 463 -7.36 7.52 -28.59
CA ASN A 463 -8.61 8.00 -28.05
C ASN A 463 -8.32 9.14 -27.05
N PHE A 464 -8.95 10.29 -27.25
CA PHE A 464 -8.84 11.45 -26.36
C PHE A 464 -10.05 11.65 -25.46
N THR A 465 -10.98 10.72 -25.44
CA THR A 465 -12.08 10.58 -24.50
C THR A 465 -12.11 9.15 -23.96
N ASN A 466 -12.62 8.97 -22.74
CA ASN A 466 -12.86 7.65 -22.16
C ASN A 466 -14.33 7.21 -22.34
N ASP A 467 -14.63 5.96 -22.02
CA ASP A 467 -15.97 5.39 -22.24
C ASP A 467 -17.06 6.10 -21.42
N ILE A 468 -16.72 6.54 -20.20
CA ILE A 468 -17.65 7.28 -19.34
C ILE A 468 -17.98 8.64 -19.97
N GLU A 469 -16.97 9.35 -20.47
CA GLU A 469 -17.15 10.62 -21.18
C GLU A 469 -18.00 10.45 -22.42
N ASN A 470 -17.72 9.43 -23.24
CA ASN A 470 -18.49 9.14 -24.45
C ASN A 470 -19.97 8.86 -24.13
N LYS A 471 -20.24 8.07 -23.07
CA LYS A 471 -21.61 7.81 -22.61
C LYS A 471 -22.32 9.10 -22.19
N ILE A 472 -21.68 9.92 -21.36
CA ILE A 472 -22.26 11.20 -20.90
C ILE A 472 -22.49 12.15 -22.08
N LEU A 473 -21.60 12.20 -23.06
CA LEU A 473 -21.73 13.05 -24.25
C LEU A 473 -22.92 12.65 -25.12
N THR A 474 -23.24 11.35 -25.23
CA THR A 474 -24.42 10.89 -25.98
C THR A 474 -25.74 11.26 -25.31
N GLU A 475 -25.77 11.42 -23.98
CA GLU A 475 -26.94 11.74 -23.19
C GLU A 475 -27.09 13.26 -22.93
N THR A 476 -26.15 14.09 -23.41
CA THR A 476 -26.14 15.52 -23.11
C THR A 476 -27.07 16.32 -24.01
N VAL A 477 -27.99 17.04 -23.41
CA VAL A 477 -28.84 18.04 -24.08
C VAL A 477 -28.14 19.40 -24.09
N ALA A 478 -28.20 20.12 -25.17
CA ALA A 478 -27.64 21.47 -25.29
C ALA A 478 -28.21 22.42 -24.20
N SER A 479 -27.34 23.17 -23.54
CA SER A 479 -27.69 24.12 -22.49
C SER A 479 -26.80 25.35 -22.58
N ASN A 480 -27.37 26.52 -22.48
CA ASN A 480 -26.64 27.81 -22.50
C ASN A 480 -25.67 27.98 -23.68
N GLY A 481 -26.06 27.51 -24.87
CA GLY A 481 -25.19 27.59 -26.07
C GLY A 481 -24.02 26.60 -26.07
N VAL A 482 -24.04 25.59 -25.21
CA VAL A 482 -23.03 24.53 -25.15
C VAL A 482 -23.71 23.19 -25.43
N ASP A 483 -23.28 22.49 -26.47
CA ASP A 483 -23.73 21.15 -26.83
C ASP A 483 -22.63 20.10 -26.61
N SER A 484 -22.96 18.82 -26.83
CA SER A 484 -22.03 17.70 -26.66
C SER A 484 -20.88 17.75 -27.66
N ALA A 485 -21.11 18.24 -28.87
CA ALA A 485 -20.10 18.36 -29.92
C ALA A 485 -19.05 19.41 -29.52
N MET A 486 -19.48 20.58 -29.02
CA MET A 486 -18.60 21.62 -28.52
C MET A 486 -17.77 21.16 -27.32
N ILE A 487 -18.39 20.44 -26.36
CA ILE A 487 -17.67 19.84 -25.21
C ILE A 487 -16.62 18.86 -25.71
N LYS A 488 -16.99 17.97 -26.61
CA LYS A 488 -16.08 16.94 -27.17
C LYS A 488 -14.92 17.58 -27.90
N SER A 489 -15.18 18.46 -28.84
CA SER A 489 -14.15 19.15 -29.66
C SER A 489 -13.19 19.93 -28.75
N GLY A 490 -13.69 20.76 -27.84
CA GLY A 490 -12.82 21.56 -26.96
C GLY A 490 -11.90 20.69 -26.10
N ILE A 491 -12.42 19.62 -25.53
CA ILE A 491 -11.60 18.71 -24.71
C ILE A 491 -10.58 17.96 -25.55
N GLU A 492 -11.01 17.42 -26.70
CA GLU A 492 -10.09 16.70 -27.60
C GLU A 492 -8.98 17.60 -28.12
N ASP A 493 -9.28 18.83 -28.51
CA ASP A 493 -8.31 19.78 -29.06
C ASP A 493 -7.26 20.15 -28.02
N PHE A 494 -7.67 20.40 -26.76
CA PHE A 494 -6.74 20.57 -25.65
C PHE A 494 -5.85 19.34 -25.46
N ARG A 495 -6.42 18.15 -25.34
CA ARG A 495 -5.71 16.90 -25.08
C ARG A 495 -4.74 16.54 -26.23
N LYS A 496 -5.14 16.76 -27.48
CA LYS A 496 -4.28 16.60 -28.67
C LYS A 496 -3.11 17.58 -28.63
N SER A 497 -3.33 18.85 -28.23
CA SER A 497 -2.27 19.84 -28.11
C SER A 497 -1.22 19.45 -27.07
N VAL A 498 -1.65 18.94 -25.89
CA VAL A 498 -0.76 18.43 -24.84
C VAL A 498 0.05 17.23 -25.34
N PHE A 499 -0.60 16.27 -25.98
CA PHE A 499 0.05 15.08 -26.52
C PHE A 499 1.12 15.43 -27.56
N LYS A 500 0.80 16.35 -28.48
CA LYS A 500 1.75 16.85 -29.49
C LYS A 500 2.95 17.54 -28.86
N ALA A 501 2.73 18.42 -27.88
CA ALA A 501 3.80 19.12 -27.18
C ALA A 501 4.75 18.15 -26.46
N ASP A 502 4.22 17.15 -25.76
CA ASP A 502 5.03 16.14 -25.07
C ASP A 502 5.73 15.16 -26.04
N SER A 503 5.14 14.89 -27.20
CA SER A 503 5.80 14.12 -28.26
C SER A 503 7.01 14.87 -28.82
N LEU A 504 6.87 16.17 -29.12
CA LEU A 504 7.98 17.04 -29.58
C LEU A 504 9.08 17.14 -28.51
N ARG A 505 8.72 17.28 -27.25
CA ARG A 505 9.65 17.26 -26.12
C ARG A 505 10.44 15.96 -26.08
N THR A 506 9.80 14.83 -26.22
CA THR A 506 10.41 13.50 -26.24
C THR A 506 11.37 13.36 -27.42
N VAL A 507 10.99 13.80 -28.62
CA VAL A 507 11.84 13.84 -29.80
C VAL A 507 13.09 14.69 -29.54
N GLY A 508 12.97 15.83 -28.89
CA GLY A 508 14.12 16.69 -28.55
C GLY A 508 15.14 15.97 -27.66
N PHE A 509 14.69 15.29 -26.60
CA PHE A 509 15.59 14.50 -25.74
C PHE A 509 16.23 13.32 -26.45
N ILE A 510 15.51 12.63 -27.34
CA ILE A 510 16.05 11.53 -28.15
C ILE A 510 17.12 12.08 -29.11
N ALA A 511 16.83 13.16 -29.81
CA ALA A 511 17.77 13.75 -30.79
C ALA A 511 19.10 14.18 -30.12
N ILE A 512 19.01 14.85 -28.96
CA ILE A 512 20.22 15.25 -28.21
C ILE A 512 20.98 14.01 -27.74
N THR A 513 20.27 12.98 -27.23
CA THR A 513 20.90 11.73 -26.80
C THR A 513 21.60 11.03 -27.96
N LEU A 514 20.96 10.96 -29.13
CA LEU A 514 21.52 10.35 -30.33
C LEU A 514 22.78 11.09 -30.79
N LEU A 515 22.77 12.44 -30.77
CA LEU A 515 23.93 13.26 -31.02
C LEU A 515 25.08 12.98 -30.05
N LEU A 516 24.81 12.89 -28.76
CA LEU A 516 25.82 12.57 -27.74
C LEU A 516 26.40 11.17 -27.92
N LEU A 517 25.57 10.18 -28.28
CA LEU A 517 26.05 8.84 -28.65
C LEU A 517 26.97 8.89 -29.87
N PHE A 518 26.59 9.61 -30.93
CA PHE A 518 27.41 9.79 -32.11
C PHE A 518 28.79 10.42 -31.78
N LEU A 519 28.79 11.49 -30.98
CA LEU A 519 30.00 12.19 -30.57
C LEU A 519 30.91 11.31 -29.70
N GLY A 520 30.32 10.45 -28.87
CA GLY A 520 31.03 9.49 -28.03
C GLY A 520 31.64 8.32 -28.82
N ILE A 521 30.86 7.72 -29.72
CA ILE A 521 31.30 6.59 -30.57
C ILE A 521 32.42 7.01 -31.50
N THR A 522 32.35 8.25 -32.02
CA THR A 522 33.38 8.82 -32.91
C THR A 522 34.61 9.37 -32.17
N ASP A 523 34.66 9.20 -30.84
CA ASP A 523 35.69 9.75 -29.93
C ASP A 523 35.88 11.29 -30.01
N LYS A 524 34.91 12.05 -30.59
CA LYS A 524 34.93 13.52 -30.60
C LYS A 524 34.76 14.12 -29.22
N ILE A 525 33.95 13.47 -28.38
CA ILE A 525 33.81 13.82 -26.98
C ILE A 525 33.99 12.53 -26.12
N LYS A 526 34.82 12.61 -25.07
CA LYS A 526 35.06 11.48 -24.19
C LYS A 526 33.84 11.21 -23.31
N TYR A 527 33.49 9.94 -23.05
CA TYR A 527 32.35 9.55 -22.22
C TYR A 527 32.37 10.14 -20.81
N LYS A 528 33.53 10.48 -20.26
CA LYS A 528 33.62 11.17 -18.96
C LYS A 528 32.95 12.55 -18.94
N PHE A 529 32.71 13.18 -20.08
CA PHE A 529 31.95 14.41 -20.22
C PHE A 529 30.51 14.15 -20.67
N ILE A 530 30.27 13.13 -21.50
CA ILE A 530 28.94 12.76 -21.99
C ILE A 530 28.04 12.28 -20.83
N LEU A 531 28.55 11.42 -19.95
CA LEU A 531 27.74 10.86 -18.84
C LEU A 531 27.22 11.93 -17.87
N PRO A 532 28.00 12.93 -17.42
CA PRO A 532 27.46 14.06 -16.66
C PRO A 532 26.39 14.85 -17.44
N ILE A 533 26.59 15.12 -18.72
CA ILE A 533 25.61 15.82 -19.56
C ILE A 533 24.31 15.00 -19.63
N LEU A 534 24.39 13.69 -19.90
CA LEU A 534 23.24 12.80 -19.88
C LEU A 534 22.56 12.77 -18.50
N SER A 535 23.33 12.82 -17.40
CA SER A 535 22.78 12.87 -16.05
C SER A 535 21.95 14.13 -15.81
N VAL A 536 22.42 15.29 -16.28
CA VAL A 536 21.68 16.55 -16.22
C VAL A 536 20.43 16.47 -17.09
N LEU A 537 20.55 15.98 -18.32
CA LEU A 537 19.40 15.84 -19.22
C LEU A 537 18.32 14.91 -18.66
N VAL A 538 18.71 13.77 -18.04
CA VAL A 538 17.79 12.86 -17.37
C VAL A 538 17.08 13.55 -16.19
N LEU A 539 17.80 14.33 -15.41
CA LEU A 539 17.18 15.09 -14.32
C LEU A 539 16.23 16.17 -14.84
N VAL A 540 16.60 16.90 -15.90
CA VAL A 540 15.72 17.89 -16.55
C VAL A 540 14.46 17.21 -17.11
N ASP A 541 14.63 16.05 -17.72
CA ASP A 541 13.53 15.25 -18.27
C ASP A 541 12.56 14.78 -17.16
N LEU A 542 13.04 14.03 -16.17
CA LEU A 542 12.21 13.40 -15.12
C LEU A 542 11.65 14.40 -14.09
N ILE A 543 12.50 15.33 -13.62
CA ILE A 543 12.06 16.36 -12.67
C ILE A 543 11.11 17.35 -13.37
N GLY A 544 11.36 17.70 -14.62
CA GLY A 544 10.47 18.57 -15.40
C GLY A 544 9.04 18.03 -15.49
N VAL A 545 8.89 16.70 -15.71
CA VAL A 545 7.55 16.08 -15.71
C VAL A 545 6.99 15.97 -14.29
N SER A 546 7.79 15.55 -13.31
CA SER A 546 7.30 15.44 -11.93
C SER A 546 6.88 16.79 -11.32
N ASN A 547 7.49 17.89 -11.74
CA ASN A 547 7.13 19.23 -11.27
C ASN A 547 5.73 19.67 -11.72
N ARG A 548 5.14 19.03 -12.72
CA ARG A 548 3.77 19.32 -13.16
C ARG A 548 2.72 18.99 -12.11
N PHE A 549 2.97 18.02 -11.23
CA PHE A 549 2.04 17.58 -10.20
C PHE A 549 2.63 17.63 -8.79
N PHE A 550 3.92 17.45 -8.63
CA PHE A 550 4.60 17.51 -7.33
C PHE A 550 5.78 18.49 -7.42
N ASN A 551 5.63 19.70 -6.88
CA ASN A 551 6.59 20.81 -7.03
C ASN A 551 6.86 21.51 -5.69
N ASN A 552 7.77 22.49 -5.73
CA ASN A 552 8.13 23.37 -4.61
C ASN A 552 7.54 24.78 -4.79
N GLU A 553 6.44 24.92 -5.53
CA GLU A 553 5.78 26.21 -5.74
C GLU A 553 5.16 26.72 -4.45
N LYS A 554 5.29 28.02 -4.24
CA LYS A 554 4.66 28.72 -3.13
C LYS A 554 3.19 29.03 -3.46
N VAL A 555 2.38 29.11 -2.43
CA VAL A 555 1.01 29.59 -2.57
C VAL A 555 1.06 31.10 -2.85
N GLU A 556 0.31 31.55 -3.84
CA GLU A 556 0.24 32.96 -4.20
C GLU A 556 -0.18 33.82 -3.00
N GLY A 557 0.55 34.90 -2.75
CA GLY A 557 0.34 35.76 -1.59
C GLY A 557 0.83 35.21 -0.24
N LYS A 558 1.39 33.98 -0.20
CA LYS A 558 1.84 33.32 1.03
C LYS A 558 3.25 32.77 0.90
N PRO A 559 4.29 33.58 1.05
CA PRO A 559 5.68 33.20 0.74
C PRO A 559 6.26 32.08 1.62
N LEU A 560 5.59 31.77 2.75
CA LEU A 560 6.00 30.67 3.66
C LEU A 560 5.22 29.38 3.45
N GLU A 561 4.19 29.37 2.58
CA GLU A 561 3.38 28.19 2.29
C GLU A 561 3.71 27.62 0.90
N TYR A 562 3.88 26.31 0.83
CA TYR A 562 4.02 25.58 -0.44
C TYR A 562 2.71 24.93 -0.85
N LYS A 563 2.52 24.68 -2.14
CA LYS A 563 1.34 23.95 -2.64
C LYS A 563 1.32 22.48 -2.19
N ASN A 564 2.46 21.80 -2.28
CA ASN A 564 2.57 20.35 -1.96
C ASN A 564 3.20 20.05 -0.60
N TRP A 565 3.75 21.05 0.10
CA TRP A 565 4.47 20.85 1.35
C TRP A 565 3.84 21.67 2.48
N HIS A 566 3.73 21.06 3.65
CA HIS A 566 3.17 21.68 4.85
C HIS A 566 4.20 21.65 5.98
N LYS A 567 4.24 22.68 6.80
CA LYS A 567 5.13 22.73 7.95
C LYS A 567 4.85 21.53 8.85
N ASN A 568 5.89 20.77 9.19
CA ASN A 568 5.76 19.55 9.96
C ASN A 568 5.56 19.89 11.46
N ASP A 569 4.31 20.04 11.84
CA ASP A 569 3.88 20.26 13.24
C ASP A 569 3.51 18.94 13.96
N GLY A 570 3.62 17.81 13.26
CA GLY A 570 3.19 16.50 13.73
C GLY A 570 1.74 16.15 13.41
N PHE A 571 0.95 17.11 12.87
CA PHE A 571 -0.48 16.94 12.62
C PHE A 571 -0.91 17.08 11.16
N VAL A 572 0.03 17.27 10.23
CA VAL A 572 -0.26 17.44 8.78
C VAL A 572 -1.13 16.31 8.23
N ASN A 573 -0.89 15.09 8.69
CA ASN A 573 -1.57 13.87 8.26
C ASN A 573 -2.50 13.31 9.34
N THR A 574 -3.13 14.15 10.14
CA THR A 574 -4.15 13.75 11.12
C THR A 574 -5.47 14.48 10.87
N PRO A 575 -6.62 13.82 11.08
CA PRO A 575 -7.91 14.49 10.96
C PRO A 575 -8.13 15.48 12.10
N ARG A 576 -9.01 16.46 11.85
CA ARG A 576 -9.51 17.38 12.88
C ARG A 576 -10.87 16.91 13.39
N PRO A 577 -11.19 17.10 14.69
CA PRO A 577 -12.51 16.78 15.20
C PRO A 577 -13.56 17.72 14.57
N THR A 578 -14.74 17.19 14.29
CA THR A 578 -15.90 17.95 13.87
C THR A 578 -16.79 18.28 15.06
N LYS A 579 -17.92 18.96 14.78
CA LYS A 579 -18.94 19.24 15.79
C LYS A 579 -19.46 17.95 16.44
N GLY A 580 -19.66 16.90 15.65
CA GLY A 580 -20.16 15.61 16.14
C GLY A 580 -19.21 14.93 17.11
N GLU A 581 -17.91 14.85 16.80
CA GLU A 581 -16.96 14.26 17.74
C GLU A 581 -16.81 15.11 19.01
N MET A 582 -16.82 16.43 18.88
CA MET A 582 -16.76 17.32 20.05
C MET A 582 -18.00 17.17 20.94
N ALA A 583 -19.20 16.98 20.35
CA ALA A 583 -20.42 16.70 21.11
C ALA A 583 -20.32 15.38 21.87
N ILE A 584 -19.80 14.31 21.23
CA ILE A 584 -19.55 13.02 21.92
C ILE A 584 -18.58 13.22 23.08
N TYR A 585 -17.46 13.92 22.87
CA TYR A 585 -16.49 14.19 23.94
C TYR A 585 -17.15 14.91 25.14
N GLN A 586 -17.97 15.91 24.88
CA GLN A 586 -18.66 16.69 25.92
C GLN A 586 -19.63 15.79 26.72
N MET A 587 -20.47 15.03 26.03
CA MET A 587 -21.42 14.12 26.67
C MET A 587 -20.74 13.05 27.55
N GLU A 588 -19.72 12.39 27.00
CA GLU A 588 -19.01 11.35 27.71
C GLU A 588 -18.20 11.90 28.91
N SER A 589 -17.64 13.10 28.76
CA SER A 589 -16.95 13.78 29.87
C SER A 589 -17.88 14.23 30.98
N GLN A 590 -19.16 14.48 30.69
CA GLN A 590 -20.18 14.71 31.72
C GLN A 590 -20.57 13.42 32.44
N LEU A 591 -20.69 12.31 31.71
CA LEU A 591 -21.00 10.99 32.25
C LEU A 591 -19.85 10.39 33.08
N ASN A 592 -18.61 10.63 32.62
CA ASN A 592 -17.40 10.20 33.29
C ASN A 592 -16.40 11.37 33.45
N PRO A 593 -16.44 12.10 34.57
CA PRO A 593 -15.56 13.23 34.82
C PRO A 593 -14.06 12.91 34.83
N GLU A 594 -13.69 11.64 35.03
CA GLU A 594 -12.28 11.20 35.01
C GLU A 594 -11.63 11.44 33.64
N ILE A 595 -12.41 11.36 32.55
CA ILE A 595 -11.94 11.68 31.18
C ILE A 595 -11.39 13.11 31.13
N GLN A 596 -12.14 14.07 31.63
CA GLN A 596 -11.75 15.48 31.63
C GLN A 596 -10.58 15.74 32.58
N LYS A 597 -10.57 15.11 33.75
CA LYS A 597 -9.49 15.22 34.73
C LYS A 597 -8.16 14.72 34.15
N GLN A 598 -8.15 13.53 33.55
CA GLN A 598 -6.97 13.00 32.90
C GLN A 598 -6.51 13.83 31.71
N ALA A 599 -7.46 14.31 30.89
CA ALA A 599 -7.13 15.21 29.79
C ALA A 599 -6.44 16.49 30.27
N LYS A 600 -6.97 17.15 31.30
CA LYS A 600 -6.39 18.37 31.88
C LYS A 600 -4.98 18.12 32.43
N ALA A 601 -4.79 17.05 33.22
CA ALA A 601 -3.48 16.71 33.78
C ALA A 601 -2.42 16.46 32.68
N ARG A 602 -2.77 15.70 31.64
CA ARG A 602 -1.89 15.42 30.52
C ARG A 602 -1.60 16.65 29.65
N ILE A 603 -2.58 17.54 29.46
CA ILE A 603 -2.41 18.82 28.77
C ILE A 603 -1.40 19.67 29.54
N GLN A 604 -1.54 19.77 30.87
CA GLN A 604 -0.60 20.52 31.72
C GLN A 604 0.83 19.96 31.63
N GLN A 605 1.00 18.64 31.75
CA GLN A 605 2.29 17.98 31.59
C GLN A 605 2.90 18.28 30.21
N ARG A 606 2.13 18.12 29.13
CA ARG A 606 2.59 18.36 27.76
C ARG A 606 2.94 19.83 27.50
N SER A 607 2.22 20.75 28.13
CA SER A 607 2.54 22.19 28.07
C SER A 607 3.91 22.49 28.69
N ILE A 608 4.23 21.86 29.81
CA ILE A 608 5.56 21.98 30.46
C ILE A 608 6.65 21.41 29.53
N GLU A 609 6.48 20.21 29.00
CA GLU A 609 7.42 19.58 28.07
C GLU A 609 7.70 20.45 26.83
N LYS A 610 6.65 21.07 26.27
CA LYS A 610 6.73 21.96 25.11
C LYS A 610 7.08 23.42 25.46
N LYS A 611 7.41 23.73 26.69
CA LYS A 611 7.75 25.07 27.17
C LYS A 611 6.68 26.13 26.78
N GLY A 612 5.42 25.78 26.95
CA GLY A 612 4.26 26.61 26.62
C GLY A 612 3.93 26.73 25.11
N LYS A 613 4.70 26.12 24.21
CA LYS A 613 4.47 26.14 22.75
C LYS A 613 3.55 25.00 22.29
N MET A 614 2.43 24.85 22.93
CA MET A 614 1.46 23.81 22.64
C MET A 614 0.47 24.25 21.56
N LEU A 615 0.22 23.40 20.57
CA LEU A 615 -0.76 23.65 19.52
C LEU A 615 -2.17 23.22 19.99
N ALA A 616 -3.21 23.80 19.41
CA ALA A 616 -4.58 23.36 19.65
C ALA A 616 -4.77 21.86 19.33
N GLN A 617 -4.11 21.38 18.29
CA GLN A 617 -4.08 19.98 17.91
C GLN A 617 -3.49 19.03 18.96
N ASP A 618 -2.47 19.49 19.70
CA ASP A 618 -1.93 18.71 20.82
C ASP A 618 -3.00 18.51 21.92
N GLN A 619 -3.78 19.56 22.19
CA GLN A 619 -4.87 19.51 23.18
C GLN A 619 -5.97 18.57 22.70
N GLU A 620 -6.46 18.72 21.47
CA GLU A 620 -7.44 17.86 20.85
C GLU A 620 -7.00 16.38 20.89
N ALA A 621 -5.77 16.10 20.49
CA ALA A 621 -5.22 14.74 20.50
C ALA A 621 -5.21 14.11 21.90
N ILE A 622 -4.87 14.90 22.95
CA ILE A 622 -4.88 14.44 24.34
C ILE A 622 -6.33 14.25 24.86
N MET A 623 -7.24 15.16 24.53
CA MET A 623 -8.65 15.05 24.91
C MET A 623 -9.26 13.75 24.37
N PHE A 624 -9.11 13.51 23.06
CA PHE A 624 -9.65 12.29 22.45
C PHE A 624 -8.90 11.02 22.83
N SER A 625 -7.60 11.07 23.09
CA SER A 625 -6.87 9.94 23.67
C SER A 625 -7.38 9.58 25.07
N SER A 626 -7.74 10.58 25.88
CA SER A 626 -8.32 10.36 27.22
C SER A 626 -9.75 9.80 27.12
N LEU A 627 -10.57 10.27 26.18
CA LEU A 627 -11.88 9.68 25.88
C LEU A 627 -11.73 8.22 25.45
N TYR A 628 -10.86 7.96 24.50
CA TYR A 628 -10.67 6.68 23.85
C TYR A 628 -10.30 5.56 24.83
N LEU A 629 -9.40 5.86 25.78
CA LEU A 629 -8.90 4.88 26.74
C LEU A 629 -9.82 4.70 27.97
N ASN A 630 -10.73 5.65 28.23
CA ASN A 630 -11.66 5.57 29.38
C ASN A 630 -13.10 5.17 28.97
N THR A 631 -13.33 4.84 27.71
CA THR A 631 -14.65 4.44 27.20
C THR A 631 -14.55 3.20 26.33
N HIS A 632 -15.63 2.41 26.27
CA HIS A 632 -15.69 1.25 25.38
C HIS A 632 -17.09 1.08 24.80
N TYR A 633 -17.36 1.88 23.80
CA TYR A 633 -18.52 1.82 22.91
C TYR A 633 -18.02 2.09 21.47
N ARG A 634 -18.89 1.94 20.50
CA ARG A 634 -18.55 2.17 19.08
C ARG A 634 -19.35 3.33 18.48
N VAL A 635 -18.73 3.97 17.50
CA VAL A 635 -19.29 5.06 16.71
C VAL A 635 -19.27 4.66 15.24
N LEU A 636 -20.32 4.99 14.51
CA LEU A 636 -20.39 4.80 13.05
C LEU A 636 -20.50 6.14 12.35
N ASP A 637 -19.54 6.45 11.47
CA ASP A 637 -19.57 7.60 10.57
C ASP A 637 -20.29 7.19 9.27
N LEU A 638 -21.43 7.82 9.00
CA LEU A 638 -22.31 7.48 7.90
C LEU A 638 -21.87 8.10 6.56
N ASP A 639 -20.99 9.11 6.59
CA ASP A 639 -20.52 9.77 5.35
C ASP A 639 -19.65 8.83 4.50
N ASN A 640 -18.83 8.01 5.14
CA ASN A 640 -18.01 7.00 4.46
C ASN A 640 -17.65 5.85 5.42
N PRO A 641 -18.62 5.02 5.81
CA PRO A 641 -18.49 4.13 6.97
C PRO A 641 -17.39 3.06 6.85
N PHE A 642 -17.14 2.54 5.63
CA PHE A 642 -16.25 1.40 5.43
C PHE A 642 -15.00 1.71 4.59
N ASN A 643 -14.81 2.98 4.18
CA ASN A 643 -13.65 3.43 3.40
C ASN A 643 -12.97 4.67 4.00
N SER A 644 -13.24 4.98 5.27
CA SER A 644 -12.63 6.07 6.02
C SER A 644 -12.25 5.58 7.43
N SER A 645 -11.08 5.97 7.90
CA SER A 645 -10.64 5.73 9.29
C SER A 645 -10.73 7.01 10.14
N ARG A 646 -11.47 8.02 9.67
CA ARG A 646 -11.59 9.28 10.38
C ARG A 646 -12.24 9.09 11.76
N ALA A 647 -13.39 8.39 11.82
CA ALA A 647 -14.05 8.05 13.08
C ALA A 647 -13.12 7.26 14.01
N SER A 648 -12.30 6.36 13.44
CA SER A 648 -11.33 5.54 14.18
C SER A 648 -10.23 6.34 14.86
N TYR A 649 -9.96 7.56 14.41
CA TYR A 649 -8.97 8.45 15.06
C TYR A 649 -9.51 9.02 16.37
N PHE A 650 -10.80 9.25 16.48
CA PHE A 650 -11.44 9.90 17.63
C PHE A 650 -12.16 8.92 18.55
N ASN A 651 -12.66 7.82 18.02
CA ASN A 651 -13.51 6.85 18.71
C ASN A 651 -13.20 5.43 18.24
N LYS A 652 -13.58 4.42 19.03
CA LYS A 652 -13.71 3.06 18.54
C LYS A 652 -14.84 3.00 17.52
N SER A 653 -14.65 2.32 16.40
CA SER A 653 -15.58 2.40 15.28
C SER A 653 -16.11 1.03 14.85
N THR A 654 -17.39 1.01 14.51
CA THR A 654 -18.02 -0.12 13.80
C THR A 654 -17.62 -0.12 12.33
N GLY A 655 -17.29 1.06 11.76
CA GLY A 655 -16.72 1.23 10.44
C GLY A 655 -15.19 1.20 10.43
N GLY A 656 -14.60 1.73 9.37
CA GLY A 656 -13.14 1.85 9.25
C GLY A 656 -12.62 1.72 7.84
N TYR A 657 -11.30 1.76 7.70
CA TYR A 657 -10.60 1.54 6.43
C TYR A 657 -9.41 0.63 6.65
N HIS A 658 -9.49 -0.61 6.18
CA HIS A 658 -8.36 -1.53 6.15
C HIS A 658 -8.53 -2.59 5.05
N PRO A 659 -7.49 -2.88 4.25
CA PRO A 659 -7.58 -3.82 3.13
C PRO A 659 -7.59 -5.31 3.55
N ALA A 660 -7.39 -5.61 4.83
CA ALA A 660 -7.39 -6.96 5.40
C ALA A 660 -8.31 -7.04 6.62
N LYS A 661 -9.55 -6.57 6.49
CA LYS A 661 -10.57 -6.77 7.53
C LYS A 661 -10.99 -8.24 7.62
N LEU A 662 -11.49 -8.67 8.77
CA LEU A 662 -11.99 -10.03 8.98
C LEU A 662 -13.12 -10.35 7.99
N SER A 663 -13.09 -11.54 7.39
CA SER A 663 -14.08 -11.97 6.40
C SER A 663 -15.48 -12.01 6.99
N ARG A 664 -15.64 -12.61 8.18
CA ARG A 664 -16.94 -12.65 8.89
C ARG A 664 -17.50 -11.25 9.19
N TYR A 665 -16.62 -10.28 9.47
CA TYR A 665 -17.06 -8.90 9.66
C TYR A 665 -17.51 -8.26 8.32
N GLN A 666 -16.83 -8.57 7.22
CA GLN A 666 -17.29 -8.14 5.89
C GLN A 666 -18.64 -8.76 5.54
N ASP A 667 -18.86 -10.01 5.88
CA ASP A 667 -20.16 -10.67 5.69
C ASP A 667 -21.26 -9.93 6.49
N MET A 668 -20.99 -9.56 7.74
CA MET A 668 -21.92 -8.75 8.55
C MET A 668 -22.18 -7.37 7.96
N ILE A 669 -21.17 -6.72 7.36
CA ILE A 669 -21.38 -5.47 6.64
C ILE A 669 -22.36 -5.68 5.49
N SER A 670 -22.17 -6.74 4.70
CA SER A 670 -22.94 -6.97 3.48
C SER A 670 -24.38 -7.45 3.77
N PHE A 671 -24.57 -8.28 4.79
CA PHE A 671 -25.88 -8.86 5.11
C PHE A 671 -26.74 -7.99 6.01
N TYR A 672 -26.10 -7.25 6.94
CA TYR A 672 -26.83 -6.55 8.02
C TYR A 672 -26.45 -5.10 8.21
N ILE A 673 -25.16 -4.75 8.41
CA ILE A 673 -24.81 -3.39 8.81
C ILE A 673 -25.19 -2.37 7.73
N SER A 674 -24.90 -2.65 6.45
CA SER A 674 -25.31 -1.75 5.36
C SER A 674 -26.84 -1.63 5.23
N PRO A 675 -27.64 -2.73 5.29
CA PRO A 675 -29.10 -2.63 5.41
C PRO A 675 -29.57 -1.82 6.62
N GLU A 676 -28.99 -2.04 7.79
CA GLU A 676 -29.39 -1.33 9.02
C GLU A 676 -29.11 0.17 8.97
N ILE A 677 -28.05 0.61 8.29
CA ILE A 677 -27.78 2.03 8.05
C ILE A 677 -28.96 2.72 7.38
N ASN A 678 -29.65 2.05 6.45
CA ASN A 678 -30.82 2.63 5.79
C ASN A 678 -32.01 2.80 6.73
N LEU A 679 -32.10 2.00 7.79
CA LEU A 679 -33.16 2.14 8.81
C LEU A 679 -33.00 3.41 9.65
N LEU A 680 -31.81 3.99 9.72
CA LEU A 680 -31.58 5.27 10.43
C LEU A 680 -32.42 6.41 9.83
N SER A 681 -32.64 6.41 8.52
CA SER A 681 -33.49 7.43 7.87
C SER A 681 -34.97 7.33 8.28
N THR A 682 -35.40 6.14 8.73
CA THR A 682 -36.78 5.89 9.20
C THR A 682 -36.92 6.01 10.72
N GLY A 683 -35.80 6.24 11.44
CA GLY A 683 -35.79 6.29 12.90
C GLY A 683 -35.95 4.95 13.63
N ALA A 684 -35.98 3.83 12.90
CA ALA A 684 -36.21 2.49 13.44
C ALA A 684 -34.97 1.87 14.08
N MET A 685 -34.34 2.57 15.04
CA MET A 685 -33.12 2.12 15.72
C MET A 685 -33.32 0.85 16.57
N ASP A 686 -34.52 0.59 17.03
CA ASP A 686 -34.90 -0.64 17.75
C ASP A 686 -34.75 -1.90 16.90
N LYS A 687 -34.87 -1.78 15.56
CA LYS A 687 -34.77 -2.87 14.60
C LYS A 687 -33.33 -3.16 14.14
N MET A 688 -32.38 -2.33 14.52
CA MET A 688 -30.96 -2.47 14.12
C MET A 688 -30.24 -3.48 15.04
N LYS A 689 -30.51 -4.77 14.86
CA LYS A 689 -30.00 -5.84 15.72
C LYS A 689 -28.48 -5.89 15.81
N VAL A 690 -27.82 -5.80 14.65
CA VAL A 690 -26.36 -5.96 14.55
C VAL A 690 -25.64 -4.74 15.08
N LEU A 691 -26.03 -3.54 14.70
CA LEU A 691 -25.45 -2.30 15.23
C LEU A 691 -25.67 -2.18 16.75
N ASN A 692 -26.83 -2.64 17.25
CA ASN A 692 -27.13 -2.62 18.69
C ASN A 692 -26.28 -3.64 19.46
N MET A 693 -26.10 -4.88 18.97
CA MET A 693 -25.26 -5.89 19.62
C MET A 693 -23.76 -5.56 19.53
N LEU A 694 -23.35 -4.76 18.54
CA LEU A 694 -22.00 -4.23 18.44
C LEU A 694 -21.75 -3.02 19.35
N ASN A 695 -22.70 -2.68 20.24
CA ASN A 695 -22.63 -1.53 21.14
C ASN A 695 -22.36 -0.21 20.40
N ASN A 696 -23.03 -0.01 19.22
CA ASN A 696 -22.91 1.24 18.48
C ASN A 696 -23.74 2.34 19.15
N LYS A 697 -23.06 3.16 19.93
CA LYS A 697 -23.69 4.16 20.81
C LYS A 697 -23.99 5.47 20.10
N TYR A 698 -23.19 5.85 19.12
CA TYR A 698 -23.31 7.11 18.39
C TYR A 698 -23.22 6.96 16.88
N TYR A 699 -23.91 7.84 16.15
CA TYR A 699 -23.88 7.94 14.70
C TYR A 699 -23.46 9.35 14.29
N LEU A 700 -22.49 9.47 13.37
CA LEU A 700 -22.07 10.73 12.80
C LEU A 700 -22.60 10.85 11.37
N TYR A 701 -23.07 12.03 10.99
CA TYR A 701 -23.52 12.33 9.64
C TYR A 701 -23.29 13.81 9.31
N LYS A 702 -22.69 14.10 8.17
CA LYS A 702 -22.33 15.47 7.72
C LYS A 702 -21.60 16.27 8.79
N ASN A 703 -20.60 15.64 9.40
CA ASN A 703 -19.76 16.22 10.45
C ASN A 703 -20.50 16.59 11.77
N ASP A 704 -21.70 16.06 11.99
CA ASP A 704 -22.47 16.31 13.21
C ASP A 704 -22.95 15.00 13.85
N LEU A 705 -23.42 15.07 15.10
CA LEU A 705 -23.98 13.95 15.84
C LEU A 705 -25.44 13.74 15.43
N LEU A 706 -25.73 12.60 14.78
CA LEU A 706 -27.08 12.28 14.33
C LEU A 706 -28.03 12.17 15.53
N GLY A 707 -29.11 12.93 15.48
CA GLY A 707 -30.14 12.95 16.54
C GLY A 707 -29.70 13.61 17.85
N GLY A 708 -28.47 14.13 17.96
CA GLY A 708 -27.96 14.87 19.12
C GLY A 708 -27.88 14.05 20.42
N ARG A 709 -28.02 12.72 20.39
CA ARG A 709 -28.10 11.84 21.56
C ARG A 709 -27.54 10.44 21.28
N PRO A 710 -27.19 9.66 22.32
CA PRO A 710 -26.78 8.30 22.18
C PRO A 710 -27.94 7.39 21.71
N ASN A 711 -27.60 6.27 21.05
CA ASN A 711 -28.53 5.22 20.69
C ASN A 711 -29.02 4.48 21.97
N PRO A 712 -30.31 4.58 22.30
CA PRO A 712 -30.83 3.96 23.54
C PRO A 712 -30.95 2.42 23.46
N TYR A 713 -30.81 1.85 22.27
CA TYR A 713 -30.94 0.41 22.04
C TYR A 713 -29.59 -0.31 21.96
N ALA A 714 -28.46 0.38 22.10
CA ALA A 714 -27.14 -0.24 22.20
C ALA A 714 -27.08 -1.18 23.40
N MET A 715 -26.63 -2.43 23.22
CA MET A 715 -26.70 -3.49 24.22
C MET A 715 -25.60 -3.43 25.29
N GLY A 716 -24.71 -2.44 25.23
CA GLY A 716 -23.59 -2.30 26.15
C GLY A 716 -22.45 -3.25 25.83
N ASN A 717 -21.52 -3.43 26.77
CA ASN A 717 -20.31 -4.20 26.56
C ASN A 717 -20.52 -5.71 26.72
N ALA A 718 -21.54 -6.13 27.53
CA ALA A 718 -21.92 -7.51 27.73
C ALA A 718 -23.36 -7.61 28.24
N TRP A 719 -24.02 -8.73 27.96
CA TRP A 719 -25.37 -9.06 28.48
C TRP A 719 -25.54 -10.58 28.62
N PHE A 720 -26.50 -11.00 29.46
CA PHE A 720 -26.83 -12.41 29.63
C PHE A 720 -27.97 -12.85 28.72
N VAL A 721 -27.89 -14.07 28.21
CA VAL A 721 -28.92 -14.71 27.39
C VAL A 721 -29.42 -15.98 28.04
N GLN A 722 -30.69 -16.32 27.79
CA GLN A 722 -31.34 -17.50 28.38
C GLN A 722 -31.43 -18.67 27.41
N ASN A 723 -31.49 -18.40 26.10
CA ASN A 723 -31.71 -19.39 25.07
C ASN A 723 -30.50 -19.54 24.16
N ILE A 724 -30.37 -20.74 23.60
CA ILE A 724 -29.36 -21.05 22.59
C ILE A 724 -30.07 -21.57 21.35
N LYS A 725 -29.71 -21.00 20.18
CA LYS A 725 -30.07 -21.50 18.89
C LYS A 725 -28.83 -22.12 18.25
N SER A 726 -28.79 -23.47 18.27
CA SER A 726 -27.70 -24.21 17.59
C SER A 726 -27.89 -24.19 16.10
N VAL A 727 -26.79 -24.05 15.33
CA VAL A 727 -26.77 -23.94 13.85
C VAL A 727 -25.61 -24.71 13.26
N LYS A 728 -25.77 -25.16 11.99
CA LYS A 728 -24.74 -25.90 11.24
C LYS A 728 -24.01 -24.99 10.29
N GLY A 729 -22.82 -24.57 10.71
CA GLY A 729 -21.94 -23.79 9.85
C GLY A 729 -22.36 -22.33 9.62
N ALA A 730 -21.52 -21.63 8.86
CA ALA A 730 -21.57 -20.18 8.70
C ALA A 730 -22.85 -19.68 8.01
N ASP A 731 -23.38 -20.42 7.01
CA ASP A 731 -24.57 -20.00 6.27
C ASP A 731 -25.81 -19.95 7.15
N GLU A 732 -26.03 -20.99 7.98
CA GLU A 732 -27.15 -21.01 8.92
C GLU A 732 -26.93 -19.98 10.05
N GLU A 733 -25.69 -19.82 10.52
CA GLU A 733 -25.36 -18.88 11.60
C GLU A 733 -25.70 -17.44 11.19
N ILE A 734 -25.30 -17.01 9.99
CA ILE A 734 -25.58 -15.65 9.55
C ILE A 734 -27.08 -15.43 9.27
N LEU A 735 -27.76 -16.41 8.67
CA LEU A 735 -29.20 -16.29 8.38
C LEU A 735 -30.04 -16.26 9.65
N ALA A 736 -29.65 -17.00 10.68
CA ALA A 736 -30.36 -17.07 11.95
C ALA A 736 -30.47 -15.72 12.67
N ILE A 737 -29.55 -14.78 12.44
CA ILE A 737 -29.56 -13.43 13.05
C ILE A 737 -30.84 -12.68 12.70
N LYS A 738 -31.36 -12.83 11.48
CA LYS A 738 -32.56 -12.14 11.03
C LYS A 738 -33.77 -12.44 11.91
N GLU A 739 -33.96 -13.70 12.26
CA GLU A 739 -35.15 -14.20 12.95
C GLU A 739 -34.99 -14.26 14.47
N THR A 740 -33.76 -14.27 14.98
CA THR A 740 -33.47 -14.45 16.42
C THR A 740 -33.47 -13.10 17.13
N ASP A 741 -34.07 -13.07 18.31
CA ASP A 741 -33.86 -11.98 19.28
C ASP A 741 -32.54 -12.19 20.02
N VAL A 742 -31.49 -11.51 19.55
CA VAL A 742 -30.13 -11.64 20.09
C VAL A 742 -29.96 -11.06 21.51
N LYS A 743 -30.98 -10.40 22.05
CA LYS A 743 -30.99 -9.96 23.46
C LYS A 743 -31.22 -11.10 24.42
N THR A 744 -31.97 -12.12 24.02
CA THR A 744 -32.38 -13.23 24.85
C THR A 744 -31.82 -14.57 24.40
N THR A 745 -31.33 -14.66 23.18
CA THR A 745 -30.91 -15.93 22.54
C THR A 745 -29.53 -15.76 21.86
N ALA A 746 -28.59 -16.62 22.23
CA ALA A 746 -27.32 -16.75 21.51
C ALA A 746 -27.46 -17.73 20.33
N ILE A 747 -26.94 -17.35 19.18
CA ILE A 747 -26.76 -18.23 18.02
C ILE A 747 -25.35 -18.84 18.15
N VAL A 748 -25.24 -20.15 18.22
CA VAL A 748 -24.00 -20.88 18.47
C VAL A 748 -23.85 -21.98 17.43
N GLU A 749 -22.70 -22.00 16.74
CA GLU A 749 -22.36 -23.05 15.79
C GLU A 749 -22.07 -24.37 16.52
N GLU A 750 -22.45 -25.53 15.92
CA GLU A 750 -22.27 -26.86 16.49
C GLU A 750 -20.83 -27.18 16.91
N SER A 751 -19.83 -26.55 16.29
CA SER A 751 -18.42 -26.68 16.70
C SER A 751 -18.13 -26.20 18.13
N PHE A 752 -18.98 -25.35 18.71
CA PHE A 752 -18.89 -24.86 20.07
C PHE A 752 -19.96 -25.50 21.00
N ALA A 753 -20.72 -26.47 20.49
CA ALA A 753 -21.83 -27.09 21.25
C ALA A 753 -21.37 -27.73 22.55
N ASN A 754 -20.17 -28.30 22.60
CA ASN A 754 -19.58 -28.91 23.78
C ASN A 754 -19.52 -27.97 25.00
N LEU A 755 -19.43 -26.67 24.79
CA LEU A 755 -19.37 -25.66 25.87
C LEU A 755 -20.73 -25.32 26.47
N VAL A 756 -21.81 -25.62 25.76
CA VAL A 756 -23.16 -25.19 26.12
C VAL A 756 -24.21 -26.34 26.15
N ASN A 757 -23.88 -27.52 25.57
CA ASN A 757 -24.82 -28.65 25.54
C ASN A 757 -25.21 -29.12 26.93
N GLY A 758 -26.52 -29.36 27.12
CA GLY A 758 -27.08 -29.83 28.40
C GLY A 758 -27.20 -28.71 29.47
N LYS A 759 -26.83 -27.48 29.16
CA LYS A 759 -26.95 -26.34 30.04
C LYS A 759 -28.26 -25.60 29.80
N THR A 760 -28.90 -25.16 30.89
CA THR A 760 -30.07 -24.28 30.89
C THR A 760 -29.72 -23.01 31.63
N PHE A 761 -29.99 -21.86 31.01
CA PHE A 761 -29.68 -20.57 31.59
C PHE A 761 -30.97 -19.88 31.99
N GLU A 762 -31.30 -19.99 33.25
CA GLU A 762 -32.52 -19.35 33.79
C GLU A 762 -32.29 -17.86 33.94
N LYS A 763 -33.36 -17.09 33.69
CA LYS A 763 -33.32 -15.64 33.87
C LYS A 763 -33.09 -15.30 35.34
N ASP A 764 -32.06 -14.51 35.61
CA ASP A 764 -31.80 -13.87 36.88
C ASP A 764 -31.93 -12.35 36.71
N SER A 765 -33.01 -11.77 37.27
CA SER A 765 -33.28 -10.34 37.15
C SER A 765 -32.30 -9.48 37.96
N THR A 766 -31.54 -10.07 38.88
CA THR A 766 -30.51 -9.39 39.67
C THR A 766 -29.11 -9.53 39.11
N ALA A 767 -28.95 -10.35 38.07
CA ALA A 767 -27.66 -10.58 37.45
C ALA A 767 -27.11 -9.31 36.82
N THR A 768 -25.85 -9.06 37.07
CA THR A 768 -25.11 -7.92 36.51
C THR A 768 -23.80 -8.35 35.89
N ILE A 769 -23.42 -7.73 34.80
CA ILE A 769 -22.10 -7.85 34.20
C ILE A 769 -21.65 -6.48 33.69
N LYS A 770 -20.45 -6.03 34.08
CA LYS A 770 -19.95 -4.69 33.74
C LYS A 770 -18.45 -4.75 33.38
N LEU A 771 -18.06 -4.05 32.37
CA LEU A 771 -16.64 -3.77 32.07
C LEU A 771 -16.11 -2.81 33.13
N THR A 772 -15.07 -3.20 33.86
CA THR A 772 -14.44 -2.42 34.93
C THR A 772 -13.07 -1.87 34.54
N ASN A 773 -12.35 -2.54 33.62
CA ASN A 773 -11.09 -2.05 33.10
C ASN A 773 -11.00 -2.34 31.60
N TYR A 774 -10.53 -1.35 30.86
CA TYR A 774 -10.30 -1.43 29.42
C TYR A 774 -8.84 -1.14 29.06
N GLN A 775 -8.22 -2.11 28.39
CA GLN A 775 -7.03 -1.93 27.58
C GLN A 775 -7.26 -2.63 26.23
N PRO A 776 -6.66 -2.20 25.13
CA PRO A 776 -6.93 -2.79 23.82
C PRO A 776 -6.72 -4.31 23.77
N ASN A 777 -5.71 -4.82 24.47
CA ASN A 777 -5.33 -6.22 24.57
C ASN A 777 -5.76 -6.90 25.88
N HIS A 778 -6.43 -6.19 26.81
CA HIS A 778 -6.85 -6.73 28.09
C HIS A 778 -8.14 -6.09 28.59
N LEU A 779 -9.21 -6.88 28.68
CA LEU A 779 -10.54 -6.47 29.13
C LEU A 779 -10.85 -7.15 30.45
N VAL A 780 -11.34 -6.41 31.44
CA VAL A 780 -11.74 -6.94 32.75
C VAL A 780 -13.22 -6.61 33.01
N TYR A 781 -13.99 -7.64 33.27
CA TYR A 781 -15.41 -7.53 33.66
C TYR A 781 -15.62 -8.06 35.05
N GLU A 782 -16.60 -7.50 35.76
CA GLU A 782 -17.17 -8.06 36.97
C GLU A 782 -18.59 -8.55 36.70
N SER A 783 -18.88 -9.77 37.07
CA SER A 783 -20.21 -10.36 37.01
C SER A 783 -20.70 -10.74 38.41
N ASN A 784 -22.00 -10.66 38.63
CA ASN A 784 -22.66 -11.19 39.82
C ASN A 784 -24.01 -11.77 39.42
N SER A 785 -24.25 -13.05 39.70
CA SER A 785 -25.50 -13.76 39.41
C SER A 785 -25.74 -14.88 40.40
N SER A 786 -26.99 -15.10 40.78
CA SER A 786 -27.37 -16.20 41.63
C SER A 786 -27.37 -17.58 40.94
N LYS A 787 -27.26 -17.58 39.61
CA LYS A 787 -27.31 -18.77 38.73
C LYS A 787 -26.21 -18.76 37.72
N GLU A 788 -25.84 -19.96 37.19
CA GLU A 788 -24.97 -20.03 36.00
C GLU A 788 -25.62 -19.30 34.83
N GLN A 789 -24.84 -18.46 34.10
CA GLN A 789 -25.31 -17.60 33.00
C GLN A 789 -24.45 -17.76 31.78
N LEU A 790 -25.03 -17.62 30.59
CA LEU A 790 -24.29 -17.40 29.34
C LEU A 790 -24.24 -15.91 29.08
N ALA A 791 -23.06 -15.34 29.11
CA ALA A 791 -22.82 -13.94 28.78
C ALA A 791 -22.33 -13.82 27.30
N ILE A 792 -22.91 -12.85 26.58
CA ILE A 792 -22.44 -12.42 25.27
C ILE A 792 -21.73 -11.08 25.44
N PHE A 793 -20.56 -10.93 24.82
CA PHE A 793 -19.74 -9.74 24.88
C PHE A 793 -19.74 -9.05 23.52
N SER A 794 -19.89 -7.74 23.49
CA SER A 794 -19.80 -6.91 22.27
C SER A 794 -18.37 -6.87 21.71
N GLU A 795 -17.63 -7.98 21.77
CA GLU A 795 -16.25 -8.13 21.37
C GLU A 795 -16.13 -9.09 20.20
N ILE A 796 -15.34 -8.70 19.20
CA ILE A 796 -15.13 -9.55 18.02
C ILE A 796 -14.38 -10.82 18.43
N TYR A 797 -14.95 -11.98 18.09
CA TYR A 797 -14.29 -13.26 18.26
C TYR A 797 -13.15 -13.41 17.24
N TYR A 798 -12.01 -13.81 17.76
CA TYR A 798 -10.85 -14.18 16.96
C TYR A 798 -10.13 -15.33 17.66
N GLU A 799 -9.97 -16.47 16.97
CA GLU A 799 -9.53 -17.71 17.59
C GLU A 799 -8.05 -17.71 18.02
N ASP A 800 -7.21 -16.95 17.31
CA ASP A 800 -5.76 -16.95 17.49
C ASP A 800 -5.31 -15.86 18.47
N GLY A 801 -5.32 -16.14 19.76
CA GLY A 801 -4.66 -15.29 20.75
C GLY A 801 -5.53 -14.74 21.87
N TRP A 802 -6.87 -14.65 21.74
CA TRP A 802 -7.71 -14.29 22.84
C TRP A 802 -7.89 -15.46 23.80
N ASN A 803 -7.53 -15.26 25.08
CA ASN A 803 -7.76 -16.18 26.17
C ASN A 803 -8.77 -15.59 27.16
N ALA A 804 -9.72 -16.39 27.62
CA ALA A 804 -10.65 -16.04 28.70
C ALA A 804 -10.19 -16.62 30.01
N TYR A 805 -10.42 -15.86 31.09
CA TYR A 805 -10.13 -16.26 32.46
C TYR A 805 -11.33 -15.90 33.36
N ILE A 806 -11.71 -16.81 34.25
CA ILE A 806 -12.64 -16.56 35.36
C ILE A 806 -11.83 -16.72 36.64
N ASP A 807 -11.77 -15.68 37.46
CA ASP A 807 -10.98 -15.61 38.70
C ASP A 807 -9.52 -16.10 38.52
N ASN A 808 -8.90 -15.66 37.45
CA ASN A 808 -7.54 -16.02 36.96
C ASN A 808 -7.39 -17.48 36.47
N ASN A 809 -8.44 -18.30 36.47
CA ASN A 809 -8.41 -19.63 35.89
C ASN A 809 -8.75 -19.55 34.39
N LYS A 810 -7.85 -20.03 33.51
CA LYS A 810 -8.11 -20.07 32.08
C LYS A 810 -9.31 -20.95 31.78
N THR A 811 -10.22 -20.43 30.94
CA THR A 811 -11.44 -21.11 30.53
C THR A 811 -11.67 -20.97 29.05
N GLU A 812 -12.42 -21.88 28.45
CA GLU A 812 -12.79 -21.79 27.05
C GLU A 812 -13.92 -20.79 26.83
N HIS A 813 -13.88 -20.06 25.75
CA HIS A 813 -14.95 -19.16 25.33
C HIS A 813 -15.38 -19.53 23.90
N LEU A 814 -16.61 -19.20 23.55
CA LEU A 814 -17.22 -19.57 22.28
C LEU A 814 -17.44 -18.37 21.37
N ARG A 815 -17.63 -18.61 20.08
CA ARG A 815 -18.19 -17.65 19.14
C ARG A 815 -19.71 -17.72 19.20
N ALA A 816 -20.34 -16.56 19.30
CA ALA A 816 -21.78 -16.40 19.26
C ALA A 816 -22.19 -15.30 18.27
N ASN A 817 -23.41 -15.38 17.75
CA ASN A 817 -24.00 -14.38 16.88
C ASN A 817 -23.08 -14.01 15.70
N TYR A 818 -22.42 -15.03 15.13
CA TYR A 818 -21.53 -14.98 13.97
C TYR A 818 -20.16 -14.34 14.20
N ILE A 819 -20.04 -13.29 15.03
CA ILE A 819 -18.80 -12.53 15.23
C ILE A 819 -18.47 -12.18 16.68
N LEU A 820 -19.34 -12.46 17.66
CA LEU A 820 -19.15 -12.06 19.05
C LEU A 820 -18.58 -13.16 19.92
N ARG A 821 -18.08 -12.79 21.11
CA ARG A 821 -17.63 -13.76 22.13
C ARG A 821 -18.75 -14.13 23.07
N GLY A 822 -18.82 -15.40 23.46
CA GLY A 822 -19.70 -15.90 24.50
C GLY A 822 -18.91 -16.65 25.56
N LEU A 823 -19.37 -16.59 26.82
CA LEU A 823 -18.73 -17.26 27.93
C LEU A 823 -19.78 -17.72 28.94
N VAL A 824 -19.68 -18.99 29.34
CA VAL A 824 -20.48 -19.52 30.47
C VAL A 824 -19.82 -19.11 31.78
N ILE A 825 -20.57 -18.42 32.63
CA ILE A 825 -20.09 -17.88 33.91
C ILE A 825 -20.82 -18.60 35.03
N PRO A 826 -20.14 -19.21 36.01
CA PRO A 826 -20.76 -19.86 37.18
C PRO A 826 -21.62 -18.89 38.01
N ALA A 827 -22.45 -19.45 38.89
CA ALA A 827 -23.17 -18.65 39.88
C ALA A 827 -22.20 -18.05 40.89
N GLY A 828 -22.44 -16.82 41.28
CA GLY A 828 -21.60 -16.08 42.22
C GLY A 828 -21.10 -14.74 41.66
N LYS A 829 -20.20 -14.16 42.42
CA LYS A 829 -19.46 -12.96 42.00
C LYS A 829 -18.11 -13.37 41.41
N HIS A 830 -17.86 -13.00 40.14
CA HIS A 830 -16.68 -13.41 39.42
C HIS A 830 -16.02 -12.24 38.72
N THR A 831 -14.68 -12.32 38.60
CA THR A 831 -13.87 -11.46 37.75
C THR A 831 -13.53 -12.19 36.44
N ILE A 832 -14.01 -11.65 35.32
CA ILE A 832 -13.76 -12.19 33.97
C ILE A 832 -12.68 -11.35 33.29
N GLN A 833 -11.68 -12.00 32.74
CA GLN A 833 -10.64 -11.33 31.97
C GLN A 833 -10.55 -11.94 30.57
N PHE A 834 -10.43 -11.06 29.55
CA PHE A 834 -10.00 -11.46 28.22
C PHE A 834 -8.63 -10.84 27.95
N LYS A 835 -7.65 -11.68 27.62
CA LYS A 835 -6.26 -11.24 27.29
C LYS A 835 -5.90 -11.69 25.90
N PHE A 836 -5.33 -10.77 25.11
CA PHE A 836 -4.81 -11.08 23.78
C PHE A 836 -3.33 -11.46 23.89
N GLU A 837 -3.05 -12.75 23.87
CA GLU A 837 -1.76 -13.37 24.15
C GLU A 837 -1.34 -14.33 23.02
N PRO A 838 -1.06 -13.84 21.79
CA PRO A 838 -0.64 -14.71 20.70
C PRO A 838 0.75 -15.29 21.00
N ALA A 839 0.81 -16.60 21.23
CA ALA A 839 2.04 -17.28 21.66
C ALA A 839 3.22 -17.11 20.68
N ALA A 840 2.92 -16.98 19.40
CA ALA A 840 3.95 -16.82 18.36
C ALA A 840 4.72 -15.50 18.44
N TYR A 841 4.10 -14.40 18.90
CA TYR A 841 4.69 -13.07 18.87
C TYR A 841 6.02 -12.98 19.62
N ALA A 842 6.07 -13.46 20.87
CA ALA A 842 7.28 -13.40 21.69
C ALA A 842 8.41 -14.32 21.16
N ILE A 843 8.05 -15.50 20.63
CA ILE A 843 9.01 -16.44 20.05
C ILE A 843 9.59 -15.87 18.77
N ASN A 844 8.73 -15.33 17.91
CA ASN A 844 9.12 -14.75 16.62
C ASN A 844 10.06 -13.54 16.77
N ASN A 845 9.87 -12.71 17.79
CA ASN A 845 10.79 -11.61 18.10
C ASN A 845 12.19 -12.12 18.47
N LYS A 846 12.31 -13.18 19.26
CA LYS A 846 13.61 -13.76 19.62
C LYS A 846 14.33 -14.36 18.40
N ILE A 847 13.60 -15.10 17.54
CA ILE A 847 14.14 -15.66 16.29
C ILE A 847 14.61 -14.52 15.37
N GLY A 848 13.81 -13.46 15.25
CA GLY A 848 14.14 -12.29 14.42
C GLY A 848 15.42 -11.60 14.88
N LEU A 849 15.55 -11.34 16.16
CA LEU A 849 16.74 -10.72 16.74
C LEU A 849 17.98 -11.59 16.55
N PHE A 850 17.91 -12.90 16.82
CA PHE A 850 19.03 -13.82 16.61
C PHE A 850 19.50 -13.83 15.15
N SER A 851 18.56 -13.93 14.20
CA SER A 851 18.86 -13.92 12.77
C SER A 851 19.48 -12.60 12.30
N PHE A 852 19.02 -11.46 12.85
CA PHE A 852 19.61 -10.16 12.60
C PHE A 852 21.06 -10.09 13.11
N LEU A 853 21.31 -10.57 14.31
CA LEU A 853 22.66 -10.60 14.89
C LEU A 853 23.63 -11.45 14.07
N LEU A 854 23.19 -12.56 13.47
CA LEU A 854 23.98 -13.34 12.53
C LEU A 854 24.38 -12.52 11.29
N ILE A 855 23.44 -11.75 10.71
CA ILE A 855 23.73 -10.90 9.55
C ILE A 855 24.77 -9.84 9.93
N ILE A 856 24.50 -9.06 10.98
CA ILE A 856 25.35 -7.94 11.38
C ILE A 856 26.70 -8.40 11.90
N GLY A 857 26.74 -9.50 12.66
CA GLY A 857 27.99 -10.11 13.13
C GLY A 857 28.88 -10.54 11.97
N THR A 858 28.30 -11.16 10.95
CA THR A 858 29.06 -11.58 9.75
C THR A 858 29.55 -10.35 8.96
N LEU A 859 28.72 -9.34 8.73
CA LEU A 859 29.13 -8.12 8.02
C LEU A 859 30.21 -7.37 8.83
N GLY A 860 30.04 -7.27 10.16
CA GLY A 860 31.00 -6.62 11.07
C GLY A 860 32.33 -7.34 11.09
N TRP A 861 32.33 -8.68 11.08
CA TRP A 861 33.56 -9.48 10.97
C TRP A 861 34.34 -9.16 9.70
N PHE A 862 33.67 -9.09 8.55
CA PHE A 862 34.32 -8.74 7.29
C PHE A 862 34.83 -7.30 7.28
N LEU A 863 34.09 -6.38 7.85
CA LEU A 863 34.52 -5.00 7.99
C LEU A 863 35.75 -4.90 8.89
N PHE A 864 35.79 -5.62 10.01
CA PHE A 864 36.93 -5.70 10.91
C PHE A 864 38.19 -6.28 10.21
N GLN A 865 38.03 -7.42 9.49
CA GLN A 865 39.11 -8.01 8.71
C GLN A 865 39.66 -7.03 7.66
N TYR A 866 38.75 -6.32 7.03
CA TYR A 866 39.08 -5.27 6.07
C TYR A 866 39.95 -4.15 6.68
N ILE A 867 39.52 -3.60 7.80
CA ILE A 867 40.25 -2.52 8.50
C ILE A 867 41.60 -3.03 8.97
N LYS A 868 41.67 -4.27 9.50
CA LYS A 868 42.88 -4.90 9.99
C LYS A 868 43.92 -5.15 8.89
N ASN A 869 43.51 -5.54 7.70
CA ASN A 869 44.38 -5.92 6.59
C ASN A 869 44.82 -4.79 5.67
N LYS A 870 44.65 -3.52 6.10
CA LYS A 870 44.99 -2.31 5.33
C LYS A 870 44.64 -2.37 3.84
N GLY A 871 43.36 -2.26 3.58
CA GLY A 871 42.87 -1.72 2.28
C GLY A 871 42.25 -2.72 1.33
N TRP A 872 41.09 -2.25 0.79
CA TRP A 872 40.38 -2.88 -0.32
C TRP A 872 41.19 -2.94 -1.59
N GLU A 873 42.13 -2.05 -1.81
CA GLU A 873 42.90 -1.99 -3.04
C GLU A 873 43.58 -3.32 -3.32
N ASN A 874 44.20 -3.95 -2.32
CA ASN A 874 44.84 -5.26 -2.50
C ASN A 874 43.85 -6.44 -2.62
N GLN A 875 42.62 -6.33 -2.12
CA GLN A 875 41.60 -7.39 -2.26
C GLN A 875 40.67 -7.20 -3.47
N LEU A 876 40.46 -5.97 -3.91
CA LEU A 876 39.80 -5.69 -5.20
C LEU A 876 40.72 -5.97 -6.40
N GLU A 877 42.03 -5.69 -6.30
CA GLU A 877 42.99 -6.10 -7.30
C GLU A 877 43.26 -7.61 -7.31
N SER A 878 43.32 -8.28 -6.14
CA SER A 878 43.37 -9.73 -6.03
C SER A 878 42.01 -10.41 -6.28
N SER A 879 40.89 -9.69 -6.15
CA SER A 879 39.54 -10.06 -6.56
C SER A 879 39.16 -9.50 -7.94
N GLU A 880 40.13 -8.99 -8.73
CA GLU A 880 39.92 -8.94 -10.15
C GLU A 880 39.43 -10.30 -10.59
N ILE A 881 38.15 -10.39 -10.69
CA ILE A 881 37.50 -11.42 -11.44
C ILE A 881 38.11 -11.20 -12.84
N LYS A 882 39.09 -12.00 -13.23
CA LYS A 882 39.34 -12.25 -14.62
C LYS A 882 38.02 -12.75 -15.16
N LEU A 883 37.12 -11.86 -15.55
CA LEU A 883 36.22 -12.14 -16.64
C LEU A 883 37.17 -12.27 -17.82
N ASP A 884 37.51 -13.51 -18.15
CA ASP A 884 38.08 -13.78 -19.44
C ASP A 884 37.25 -13.00 -20.43
N ASN A 885 37.93 -12.18 -21.24
CA ASN A 885 37.32 -11.45 -22.36
C ASN A 885 36.61 -12.41 -23.34
N GLU A 886 36.76 -13.72 -23.18
CA GLU A 886 36.07 -14.77 -23.92
C GLU A 886 34.63 -15.00 -23.50
N THR A 887 34.21 -14.74 -22.23
CA THR A 887 32.80 -14.89 -21.81
C THR A 887 31.88 -13.76 -22.29
N LEU A 888 32.45 -12.66 -22.77
CA LEU A 888 31.70 -11.59 -23.44
C LEU A 888 31.66 -11.73 -24.96
N LYS A 889 32.45 -12.64 -25.53
CA LYS A 889 32.49 -12.94 -26.99
C LYS A 889 31.58 -14.11 -27.39
N ALA A 890 30.94 -14.80 -26.45
CA ALA A 890 30.05 -15.92 -26.78
C ALA A 890 28.57 -15.53 -26.71
#